data_4c9bd07b3404fc047711487aaba38049
#
_entry.id   4c9bd07b3404fc047711487aaba38049
#
_cell.length_a   1.000
_cell.length_b   1.000
_cell.length_c   1.000
_cell.angle_alpha   90.00
_cell.angle_beta   90.00
_cell.angle_gamma   90.00
#
_symmetry.space_group_name_H-M   'P 1'
#
loop_
_entity.id
_entity.type
_entity.pdbx_description
1 polymer ?
#
loop_
_entity_poly.entity_id
_entity_poly.type
_entity_poly.pdbx_seq_one_letter_code
_entity_poly.pdbx_strand_id
1 'polypeptide(L)'
;MSLGYLKGQPKALNTFLAEHKEENALRLWYDAPAKDWQSQALPIGNGYMGAMFFGGINKEQIQFSEGTLWSGGPGSNEDYNFGVRKDAWKHLAPVRKLLDEGKFEEAHALAKKELTGVLHKSENDLSTFGDYGAQQTTGDIFITVNHSEKVSNYKRSLDIEKAEGYVTYNIGDNHYKRTYFGNYPSKLMAYKFESDQAENYTIAFSSPHKKTKESFKKGLYSYQGEVIDNGMQFETCLKIASDGKVSFDEGKIKVKNAKYFVAYHVATTDYINQYPTYTGNDFIGENKQLIHQLKGKSFEDLQKEHRLDYQNLFERVDFHLGYKEGEDLPTDRRLMAYSKGKNDFWLEQLYFQFSRYLMISSSRPGTMPMHLQGKWNNSTNPAWACDYHMNINQQMLYWPAEVANLSECEEPLNDYIESLVEPGKVTAKEFFNARGWTVSTMNNPFGYTSSGWGFPWGFFPAGAGWISQHLWEHYEFTQDDQFLKNQAYPIMKEAALFWVDYLQEDEKGNLVSYPSYSPEHGGISKGASMDHQIAWDLFNNCIAACEVLEIDADFKKEITTIRDKIAPPTIGSWGQLQEWMEDVDDPDNKHRHVSHLYALHPGKQISLEKTPEWAEATRVSLNARGDGGTGWSLAWKVNFWSRLKDGDRAYQLYRRLLQPIGFEDESIHSSGTYANLFCGHPPFQLDGNMGGAAGMAEMLIQSQTGTLEILPALPKAWKSGSVKGLKARGGYVIDISWKNGKLKTLSITSVKNGPCTLLYKGKQQVKEMVAGETVEVKF
;
A
#
# COMPACT_ATOMS: atom_id res chain seq x y z
N MET A 1 -34.88 19.31 4.70
CA MET A 1 -36.01 19.45 3.77
C MET A 1 -36.31 18.07 3.16
N SER A 2 -37.57 17.68 3.12
CA SER A 2 -38.06 16.33 2.90
C SER A 2 -37.72 15.73 1.55
N LEU A 3 -37.19 14.52 1.56
CA LEU A 3 -37.09 13.63 0.41
C LEU A 3 -38.48 13.26 -0.10
N GLY A 4 -38.82 13.72 -1.31
CA GLY A 4 -40.03 13.30 -2.02
C GLY A 4 -39.90 11.87 -2.50
N TYR A 5 -40.74 11.00 -1.97
CA TYR A 5 -40.91 9.61 -2.39
C TYR A 5 -41.48 9.56 -3.82
N LEU A 6 -40.72 8.97 -4.76
CA LEU A 6 -41.27 8.43 -6.00
C LEU A 6 -41.95 7.07 -5.68
N LYS A 7 -43.26 7.11 -5.47
CA LYS A 7 -44.10 5.90 -5.42
C LYS A 7 -44.42 5.45 -6.85
N GLY A 8 -44.04 4.21 -7.15
CA GLY A 8 -44.58 3.49 -8.30
C GLY A 8 -43.58 3.03 -9.35
N GLN A 9 -42.60 2.21 -8.99
CA GLN A 9 -41.90 1.36 -9.97
C GLN A 9 -42.54 -0.07 -9.96
N PRO A 10 -42.74 -0.69 -11.13
CA PRO A 10 -43.31 -2.05 -11.20
C PRO A 10 -42.41 -3.07 -10.50
N LYS A 11 -42.96 -4.01 -9.76
CA LYS A 11 -42.25 -5.12 -9.09
C LYS A 11 -41.25 -5.84 -10.02
N ALA A 12 -41.57 -6.00 -11.30
CA ALA A 12 -40.73 -6.62 -12.31
C ALA A 12 -39.42 -5.87 -12.57
N LEU A 13 -39.43 -4.52 -12.52
CA LEU A 13 -38.22 -3.71 -12.71
C LEU A 13 -37.28 -3.80 -11.49
N ASN A 14 -37.86 -3.84 -10.28
CA ASN A 14 -37.07 -4.02 -9.06
C ASN A 14 -36.45 -5.41 -8.96
N THR A 15 -37.12 -6.46 -9.41
CA THR A 15 -36.58 -7.81 -9.47
C THR A 15 -35.48 -7.91 -10.53
N PHE A 16 -35.71 -7.37 -11.72
CA PHE A 16 -34.71 -7.30 -12.79
C PHE A 16 -33.44 -6.52 -12.37
N LEU A 17 -33.59 -5.37 -11.71
CA LEU A 17 -32.48 -4.59 -11.20
C LEU A 17 -31.75 -5.28 -10.05
N ALA A 18 -32.46 -6.02 -9.20
CA ALA A 18 -31.88 -6.81 -8.12
C ALA A 18 -31.10 -8.02 -8.65
N GLU A 19 -31.66 -8.75 -9.61
CA GLU A 19 -31.00 -9.89 -10.27
C GLU A 19 -29.73 -9.44 -11.03
N HIS A 20 -29.77 -8.34 -11.78
CA HIS A 20 -28.60 -7.77 -12.47
C HIS A 20 -27.56 -7.21 -11.50
N LYS A 21 -27.96 -6.77 -10.31
CA LYS A 21 -27.06 -6.31 -9.27
C LYS A 21 -26.31 -7.48 -8.60
N GLU A 22 -26.94 -8.64 -8.44
CA GLU A 22 -26.26 -9.84 -7.95
C GLU A 22 -25.29 -10.43 -8.99
N GLU A 23 -25.66 -10.44 -10.27
CA GLU A 23 -24.79 -10.94 -11.36
C GLU A 23 -23.50 -10.11 -11.54
N ASN A 24 -23.56 -8.82 -11.25
CA ASN A 24 -22.43 -7.90 -11.40
C ASN A 24 -21.74 -7.51 -10.07
N ALA A 25 -22.10 -8.17 -8.95
CA ALA A 25 -21.48 -7.88 -7.65
C ALA A 25 -19.97 -8.08 -7.68
N LEU A 26 -19.22 -7.08 -7.19
CA LEU A 26 -17.76 -7.12 -7.11
C LEU A 26 -17.32 -8.10 -6.03
N ARG A 27 -17.06 -9.33 -6.41
CA ARG A 27 -16.67 -10.40 -5.49
C ARG A 27 -15.60 -11.32 -6.07
N LEU A 28 -14.70 -11.74 -5.22
CA LEU A 28 -13.87 -12.92 -5.46
C LEU A 28 -14.65 -14.14 -4.98
N TRP A 29 -14.65 -15.25 -5.73
CA TRP A 29 -15.30 -16.48 -5.26
C TRP A 29 -14.63 -17.73 -5.81
N TYR A 30 -14.77 -18.83 -5.06
CA TYR A 30 -14.14 -20.13 -5.31
C TYR A 30 -15.10 -21.26 -4.92
N ASP A 31 -15.01 -22.39 -5.60
CA ASP A 31 -15.81 -23.60 -5.35
C ASP A 31 -15.09 -24.64 -4.49
N ALA A 32 -13.96 -24.26 -3.89
CA ALA A 32 -13.17 -25.11 -3.00
C ALA A 32 -12.56 -24.30 -1.84
N PRO A 33 -12.27 -24.94 -0.69
CA PRO A 33 -11.46 -24.36 0.38
C PRO A 33 -10.07 -23.99 -0.11
N ALA A 34 -9.45 -22.97 0.53
CA ALA A 34 -8.05 -22.65 0.32
C ALA A 34 -7.14 -23.74 0.92
N LYS A 35 -6.06 -24.02 0.24
CA LYS A 35 -4.99 -24.94 0.69
C LYS A 35 -3.71 -24.19 1.04
N ASP A 36 -3.53 -23.02 0.45
CA ASP A 36 -2.35 -22.20 0.61
C ASP A 36 -2.72 -20.77 1.09
N TRP A 37 -1.99 -20.31 2.09
CA TRP A 37 -2.22 -19.02 2.71
C TRP A 37 -2.00 -17.85 1.75
N GLN A 38 -0.87 -17.90 1.03
CA GLN A 38 -0.41 -16.79 0.18
C GLN A 38 -1.25 -16.62 -1.07
N SER A 39 -1.57 -17.74 -1.74
CA SER A 39 -2.15 -17.72 -3.09
C SER A 39 -3.65 -17.92 -3.12
N GLN A 40 -4.27 -18.44 -2.04
CA GLN A 40 -5.66 -18.87 -2.08
C GLN A 40 -6.53 -18.33 -0.94
N ALA A 41 -6.00 -18.19 0.30
CA ALA A 41 -6.78 -17.67 1.41
C ALA A 41 -7.27 -16.25 1.14
N LEU A 42 -8.39 -15.85 1.73
CA LEU A 42 -9.00 -14.54 1.47
C LEU A 42 -8.79 -13.58 2.63
N PRO A 43 -8.34 -12.34 2.33
CA PRO A 43 -8.04 -11.35 3.34
C PRO A 43 -9.29 -10.65 3.87
N ILE A 44 -9.32 -10.38 5.17
CA ILE A 44 -10.17 -9.36 5.81
C ILE A 44 -9.29 -8.50 6.70
N GLY A 45 -9.69 -7.25 6.94
CA GLY A 45 -8.91 -6.33 7.77
C GLY A 45 -9.71 -5.14 8.26
N ASN A 46 -9.18 -4.47 9.29
CA ASN A 46 -9.77 -3.27 9.87
C ASN A 46 -8.74 -2.17 10.15
N GLY A 47 -7.57 -2.23 9.49
CA GLY A 47 -6.46 -1.30 9.70
C GLY A 47 -5.58 -1.64 10.91
N TYR A 48 -6.14 -2.15 12.01
CA TYR A 48 -5.38 -2.60 13.18
C TYR A 48 -4.90 -4.05 13.04
N MET A 49 -5.79 -4.93 12.56
CA MET A 49 -5.54 -6.34 12.33
C MET A 49 -5.83 -6.73 10.90
N GLY A 50 -5.06 -7.68 10.38
CA GLY A 50 -5.35 -8.43 9.16
C GLY A 50 -5.58 -9.89 9.48
N ALA A 51 -6.57 -10.52 8.84
CA ALA A 51 -6.79 -11.95 8.95
C ALA A 51 -7.05 -12.59 7.59
N MET A 52 -6.67 -13.87 7.46
CA MET A 52 -6.84 -14.69 6.26
C MET A 52 -7.70 -15.89 6.61
N PHE A 53 -8.86 -16.06 5.94
CA PHE A 53 -9.72 -17.23 6.15
C PHE A 53 -9.61 -18.22 4.99
N PHE A 54 -9.58 -19.52 5.33
CA PHE A 54 -9.38 -20.61 4.37
C PHE A 54 -10.68 -21.22 3.84
N GLY A 55 -11.75 -21.14 4.61
CA GLY A 55 -13.02 -21.76 4.26
C GLY A 55 -13.03 -23.29 4.41
N GLY A 56 -12.19 -23.84 5.26
CA GLY A 56 -12.12 -25.29 5.50
C GLY A 56 -13.41 -25.84 6.08
N ILE A 57 -13.88 -26.99 5.58
CA ILE A 57 -15.19 -27.55 5.93
C ILE A 57 -15.21 -28.07 7.36
N ASN A 58 -14.45 -29.14 7.65
CA ASN A 58 -14.36 -29.73 8.97
C ASN A 58 -13.41 -28.98 9.93
N LYS A 59 -12.45 -28.28 9.36
CA LYS A 59 -11.49 -27.48 10.10
C LYS A 59 -11.30 -26.15 9.37
N GLU A 60 -11.86 -25.09 9.91
CA GLU A 60 -11.55 -23.72 9.49
C GLU A 60 -10.25 -23.25 10.12
N GLN A 61 -9.47 -22.52 9.36
CA GLN A 61 -8.31 -21.79 9.83
C GLN A 61 -8.50 -20.30 9.55
N ILE A 62 -8.30 -19.47 10.56
CA ILE A 62 -8.26 -18.03 10.45
C ILE A 62 -6.91 -17.62 11.02
N GLN A 63 -5.97 -17.34 10.13
CA GLN A 63 -4.67 -16.79 10.51
C GLN A 63 -4.80 -15.27 10.65
N PHE A 64 -4.13 -14.67 11.64
CA PHE A 64 -4.19 -13.22 11.82
C PHE A 64 -2.88 -12.61 12.33
N SER A 65 -2.73 -11.32 12.04
CA SER A 65 -1.65 -10.47 12.54
C SER A 65 -2.23 -9.19 13.12
N GLU A 66 -1.69 -8.75 14.22
CA GLU A 66 -1.87 -7.41 14.76
C GLU A 66 -0.76 -6.51 14.22
N GLY A 67 -1.08 -5.31 13.73
CA GLY A 67 -0.18 -4.48 12.93
C GLY A 67 1.04 -3.94 13.65
N THR A 68 1.02 -3.92 14.99
CA THR A 68 2.13 -3.41 15.82
C THR A 68 2.96 -4.50 16.48
N LEU A 69 2.64 -5.80 16.28
CA LEU A 69 3.41 -6.90 16.83
C LEU A 69 4.67 -7.15 16.00
N TRP A 70 5.83 -6.80 16.56
CA TRP A 70 7.13 -6.88 15.87
C TRP A 70 8.19 -7.51 16.76
N SER A 71 9.16 -8.19 16.14
CA SER A 71 10.43 -8.58 16.76
C SER A 71 11.48 -7.49 16.54
N GLY A 72 12.65 -7.61 17.16
CA GLY A 72 13.69 -6.59 17.06
C GLY A 72 13.35 -5.29 17.78
N GLY A 73 14.04 -4.21 17.46
CA GLY A 73 13.83 -2.92 18.08
C GLY A 73 14.35 -2.82 19.53
N PRO A 74 13.92 -1.81 20.29
CA PRO A 74 14.34 -1.64 21.69
C PRO A 74 14.06 -2.88 22.52
N GLY A 75 15.07 -3.34 23.28
CA GLY A 75 14.97 -4.54 24.14
C GLY A 75 15.46 -5.83 23.49
N SER A 76 15.67 -5.85 22.18
CA SER A 76 16.13 -7.08 21.47
C SER A 76 17.62 -7.37 21.66
N ASN A 77 18.42 -6.34 21.93
CA ASN A 77 19.85 -6.43 22.15
C ASN A 77 20.29 -5.30 23.10
N GLU A 78 21.29 -5.59 23.97
CA GLU A 78 21.82 -4.57 24.89
C GLU A 78 22.50 -3.41 24.17
N ASP A 79 23.06 -3.68 22.98
CA ASP A 79 23.73 -2.72 22.11
C ASP A 79 22.81 -2.10 21.04
N TYR A 80 21.48 -2.36 21.09
CA TYR A 80 20.55 -1.81 20.09
C TYR A 80 20.60 -0.29 20.02
N ASN A 81 20.85 0.22 18.83
CA ASN A 81 21.06 1.65 18.61
C ASN A 81 20.37 2.19 17.33
N PHE A 82 19.27 1.56 16.89
CA PHE A 82 18.55 1.95 15.66
C PHE A 82 19.40 1.81 14.38
N GLY A 83 20.39 0.93 14.39
CA GLY A 83 21.33 0.74 13.28
C GLY A 83 22.33 1.90 13.09
N VAL A 84 22.40 2.84 14.02
CA VAL A 84 23.24 4.03 13.90
C VAL A 84 24.72 3.66 13.98
N ARG A 85 25.48 4.02 12.94
CA ARG A 85 26.94 4.00 12.97
C ARG A 85 27.43 5.38 13.34
N LYS A 86 27.89 5.51 14.57
CA LYS A 86 28.36 6.79 15.10
C LYS A 86 29.54 7.34 14.28
N ASP A 87 29.49 8.63 13.95
CA ASP A 87 30.52 9.33 13.20
C ASP A 87 30.81 8.76 11.79
N ALA A 88 29.89 8.00 11.18
CA ALA A 88 30.07 7.44 9.83
C ALA A 88 30.39 8.52 8.78
N TRP A 89 29.89 9.75 8.95
CA TRP A 89 30.13 10.87 8.08
C TRP A 89 31.65 11.19 7.87
N LYS A 90 32.51 10.80 8.79
CA LYS A 90 33.99 10.99 8.67
C LYS A 90 34.57 10.22 7.49
N HIS A 91 33.85 9.20 7.01
CA HIS A 91 34.27 8.37 5.87
C HIS A 91 33.75 8.91 4.52
N LEU A 92 32.91 9.95 4.50
CA LEU A 92 32.44 10.56 3.25
C LEU A 92 33.58 11.13 2.42
N ALA A 93 34.48 11.93 3.05
CA ALA A 93 35.60 12.52 2.34
C ALA A 93 36.61 11.47 1.80
N PRO A 94 37.00 10.43 2.56
CA PRO A 94 37.76 9.30 2.02
C PRO A 94 37.08 8.58 0.83
N VAL A 95 35.75 8.33 0.89
CA VAL A 95 35.03 7.72 -0.22
C VAL A 95 35.01 8.61 -1.45
N ARG A 96 34.72 9.91 -1.29
CA ARG A 96 34.78 10.91 -2.36
C ARG A 96 36.16 10.93 -3.04
N LYS A 97 37.24 10.96 -2.24
CA LYS A 97 38.59 10.93 -2.76
C LYS A 97 38.88 9.71 -3.63
N LEU A 98 38.47 8.53 -3.20
CA LEU A 98 38.63 7.30 -3.98
C LEU A 98 37.87 7.35 -5.29
N LEU A 99 36.66 7.90 -5.29
CA LEU A 99 35.84 8.09 -6.48
C LEU A 99 36.52 9.09 -7.45
N ASP A 100 37.03 10.22 -6.94
CA ASP A 100 37.77 11.22 -7.74
C ASP A 100 39.08 10.65 -8.35
N GLU A 101 39.70 9.67 -7.67
CA GLU A 101 40.87 8.94 -8.15
C GLU A 101 40.55 7.82 -9.14
N GLY A 102 39.23 7.58 -9.43
CA GLY A 102 38.76 6.48 -10.29
C GLY A 102 38.87 5.10 -9.64
N LYS A 103 39.03 5.01 -8.32
CA LYS A 103 39.18 3.77 -7.55
C LYS A 103 37.79 3.27 -7.06
N PHE A 104 36.89 2.98 -8.00
CA PHE A 104 35.50 2.67 -7.72
C PHE A 104 35.29 1.47 -6.80
N GLU A 105 36.04 0.38 -6.99
CA GLU A 105 35.96 -0.82 -6.16
C GLU A 105 36.37 -0.56 -4.71
N GLU A 106 37.48 0.22 -4.51
CA GLU A 106 37.95 0.61 -3.19
C GLU A 106 36.96 1.55 -2.49
N ALA A 107 36.39 2.51 -3.24
CA ALA A 107 35.33 3.40 -2.75
C ALA A 107 34.09 2.63 -2.32
N HIS A 108 33.64 1.66 -3.14
CA HIS A 108 32.48 0.81 -2.84
C HIS A 108 32.74 -0.04 -1.58
N ALA A 109 33.93 -0.67 -1.49
CA ALA A 109 34.28 -1.47 -0.33
C ALA A 109 34.32 -0.64 0.97
N LEU A 110 34.88 0.58 0.91
CA LEU A 110 34.92 1.49 2.05
C LEU A 110 33.52 1.94 2.44
N ALA A 111 32.71 2.36 1.49
CA ALA A 111 31.33 2.77 1.75
C ALA A 111 30.49 1.61 2.34
N LYS A 112 30.59 0.42 1.79
CA LYS A 112 29.94 -0.77 2.33
C LYS A 112 30.34 -1.04 3.78
N LYS A 113 31.59 -0.83 4.13
CA LYS A 113 32.10 -1.06 5.48
C LYS A 113 31.66 0.03 6.46
N GLU A 114 31.70 1.31 6.05
CA GLU A 114 31.66 2.44 6.96
C GLU A 114 30.34 3.28 6.83
N LEU A 115 29.59 3.16 5.74
CA LEU A 115 28.33 3.90 5.50
C LEU A 115 27.08 3.02 5.56
N THR A 116 27.20 1.75 5.97
CA THR A 116 26.05 0.89 6.28
C THR A 116 25.75 0.91 7.77
N GLY A 117 24.50 0.66 8.12
CA GLY A 117 24.06 0.56 9.50
C GLY A 117 24.64 -0.65 10.22
N VAL A 118 24.51 -0.64 11.52
CA VAL A 118 24.93 -1.74 12.39
C VAL A 118 23.72 -2.67 12.60
N LEU A 119 23.97 -3.97 12.52
CA LEU A 119 22.99 -5.03 12.83
C LEU A 119 23.61 -5.96 13.87
N HIS A 120 22.96 -6.08 15.01
CA HIS A 120 23.34 -7.04 16.04
C HIS A 120 22.49 -8.31 15.90
N LYS A 121 23.09 -9.45 16.22
CA LYS A 121 22.40 -10.75 16.21
C LYS A 121 22.49 -11.40 17.58
N SER A 122 21.42 -12.07 17.95
CA SER A 122 21.26 -12.78 19.22
C SER A 122 20.79 -14.21 18.96
N GLU A 123 21.00 -15.10 19.92
CA GLU A 123 20.46 -16.48 19.86
C GLU A 123 18.91 -16.50 19.97
N ASN A 124 18.32 -15.42 20.44
CA ASN A 124 16.86 -15.26 20.59
C ASN A 124 16.19 -14.63 19.36
N ASP A 125 16.94 -14.23 18.32
CA ASP A 125 16.38 -13.61 17.13
C ASP A 125 15.30 -14.49 16.50
N LEU A 126 14.10 -13.94 16.33
CA LEU A 126 12.99 -14.63 15.66
C LEU A 126 13.07 -14.55 14.14
N SER A 127 13.85 -13.61 13.63
CA SER A 127 14.03 -13.40 12.20
C SER A 127 15.51 -13.36 11.80
N THR A 128 15.79 -13.55 10.52
CA THR A 128 17.15 -13.41 9.97
C THR A 128 17.67 -11.98 9.99
N PHE A 129 16.83 -11.02 10.37
CA PHE A 129 17.10 -9.58 10.36
C PHE A 129 17.66 -9.07 11.72
N GLY A 130 18.00 -9.97 12.66
CA GLY A 130 18.61 -9.61 13.95
C GLY A 130 17.78 -8.57 14.72
N ASP A 131 18.44 -7.60 15.34
CA ASP A 131 17.82 -6.53 16.14
C ASP A 131 17.03 -5.50 15.30
N TYR A 132 17.09 -5.52 13.97
CA TYR A 132 16.15 -4.81 13.12
C TYR A 132 14.74 -5.38 13.23
N GLY A 133 14.63 -6.70 13.36
CA GLY A 133 13.39 -7.43 13.53
C GLY A 133 12.55 -7.60 12.28
N ALA A 134 11.32 -8.02 12.49
CA ALA A 134 10.31 -8.24 11.45
C ALA A 134 8.90 -8.18 12.04
N GLN A 135 7.91 -7.87 11.21
CA GLN A 135 6.51 -7.97 11.58
C GLN A 135 6.17 -9.44 11.94
N GLN A 136 5.43 -9.65 13.03
CA GLN A 136 5.15 -10.96 13.57
C GLN A 136 3.71 -11.40 13.28
N THR A 137 3.53 -12.67 12.88
CA THR A 137 2.20 -13.28 12.96
C THR A 137 1.76 -13.36 14.43
N THR A 138 0.50 -13.03 14.73
CA THR A 138 0.00 -13.20 16.10
C THR A 138 -0.43 -14.63 16.36
N GLY A 139 -0.98 -15.31 15.34
CA GLY A 139 -1.33 -16.72 15.42
C GLY A 139 -2.51 -17.13 14.55
N ASP A 140 -3.04 -18.31 14.90
CA ASP A 140 -4.12 -18.98 14.18
C ASP A 140 -5.28 -19.33 15.12
N ILE A 141 -6.49 -19.10 14.64
CA ILE A 141 -7.72 -19.60 15.25
C ILE A 141 -8.20 -20.78 14.41
N PHE A 142 -8.26 -21.96 15.03
CA PHE A 142 -8.80 -23.16 14.41
C PHE A 142 -10.21 -23.44 14.95
N ILE A 143 -11.18 -23.63 14.05
CA ILE A 143 -12.55 -23.96 14.39
C ILE A 143 -12.89 -25.32 13.76
N THR A 144 -13.11 -26.32 14.56
CA THR A 144 -13.44 -27.68 14.09
C THR A 144 -14.89 -28.02 14.37
N VAL A 145 -15.51 -28.66 13.38
CA VAL A 145 -16.82 -29.29 13.42
C VAL A 145 -16.69 -30.66 12.76
N ASN A 146 -17.44 -31.65 13.19
CA ASN A 146 -17.29 -33.01 12.69
C ASN A 146 -18.45 -33.37 11.75
N HIS A 147 -18.25 -33.20 10.46
CA HIS A 147 -19.19 -33.59 9.42
C HIS A 147 -18.80 -34.95 8.86
N SER A 148 -19.75 -35.90 8.87
CA SER A 148 -19.55 -37.27 8.37
C SER A 148 -20.05 -37.49 6.95
N GLU A 149 -20.85 -36.55 6.41
CA GLU A 149 -21.53 -36.69 5.11
C GLU A 149 -20.84 -35.86 4.02
N LYS A 150 -21.15 -36.17 2.76
CA LYS A 150 -20.61 -35.50 1.59
C LYS A 150 -21.17 -34.05 1.50
N VAL A 151 -20.27 -33.12 1.31
CA VAL A 151 -20.58 -31.69 1.11
C VAL A 151 -20.96 -31.41 -0.34
N SER A 152 -21.96 -30.58 -0.53
CA SER A 152 -22.40 -30.06 -1.83
C SER A 152 -22.59 -28.56 -1.81
N ASN A 153 -22.64 -27.94 -2.99
CA ASN A 153 -22.88 -26.52 -3.18
C ASN A 153 -21.90 -25.61 -2.40
N TYR A 154 -20.64 -26.06 -2.30
CA TYR A 154 -19.62 -25.27 -1.60
C TYR A 154 -19.32 -23.99 -2.37
N LYS A 155 -19.29 -22.86 -1.65
CA LYS A 155 -18.85 -21.57 -2.16
C LYS A 155 -18.11 -20.79 -1.06
N ARG A 156 -16.94 -20.31 -1.37
CA ARG A 156 -16.17 -19.36 -0.56
C ARG A 156 -16.02 -18.05 -1.33
N SER A 157 -16.30 -16.91 -0.70
CA SER A 157 -16.27 -15.63 -1.39
C SER A 157 -15.86 -14.47 -0.48
N LEU A 158 -15.37 -13.42 -1.11
CA LEU A 158 -15.14 -12.10 -0.53
C LEU A 158 -15.94 -11.08 -1.34
N ASP A 159 -16.98 -10.52 -0.73
CA ASP A 159 -17.77 -9.42 -1.29
C ASP A 159 -17.05 -8.11 -0.96
N ILE A 160 -16.40 -7.52 -1.96
CA ILE A 160 -15.62 -6.29 -1.75
C ILE A 160 -16.47 -5.02 -1.73
N GLU A 161 -17.75 -5.08 -2.07
CA GLU A 161 -18.68 -3.95 -1.88
C GLU A 161 -19.14 -3.82 -0.43
N LYS A 162 -19.04 -4.92 0.34
CA LYS A 162 -19.40 -4.97 1.77
C LYS A 162 -18.22 -5.23 2.70
N ALA A 163 -17.05 -5.56 2.15
CA ALA A 163 -15.88 -6.03 2.88
C ALA A 163 -16.18 -7.22 3.79
N GLU A 164 -16.94 -8.19 3.28
CA GLU A 164 -17.39 -9.37 4.02
C GLU A 164 -16.97 -10.66 3.32
N GLY A 165 -16.37 -11.58 4.07
CA GLY A 165 -16.09 -12.95 3.66
C GLY A 165 -17.27 -13.87 3.95
N TYR A 166 -17.50 -14.84 3.04
CA TYR A 166 -18.55 -15.85 3.20
C TYR A 166 -18.04 -17.24 2.84
N VAL A 167 -18.55 -18.23 3.58
CA VAL A 167 -18.47 -19.64 3.20
C VAL A 167 -19.84 -20.24 3.33
N THR A 168 -20.33 -20.88 2.28
CA THR A 168 -21.62 -21.58 2.28
C THR A 168 -21.46 -23.00 1.72
N TYR A 169 -22.18 -23.95 2.23
CA TYR A 169 -22.25 -25.32 1.74
C TYR A 169 -23.48 -26.05 2.31
N ASN A 170 -23.81 -27.20 1.71
CA ASN A 170 -24.89 -28.06 2.19
C ASN A 170 -24.33 -29.43 2.59
N ILE A 171 -24.94 -30.02 3.61
CA ILE A 171 -24.78 -31.42 3.99
C ILE A 171 -26.18 -32.04 4.09
N GLY A 172 -26.52 -32.96 3.17
CA GLY A 172 -27.89 -33.35 2.96
C GLY A 172 -28.78 -32.13 2.67
N ASP A 173 -29.84 -31.96 3.43
CA ASP A 173 -30.75 -30.81 3.33
C ASP A 173 -30.35 -29.61 4.23
N ASN A 174 -29.31 -29.76 5.04
CA ASN A 174 -28.89 -28.71 5.97
C ASN A 174 -27.96 -27.72 5.30
N HIS A 175 -28.27 -26.45 5.50
CA HIS A 175 -27.46 -25.35 5.02
C HIS A 175 -26.52 -24.84 6.12
N TYR A 176 -25.26 -24.56 5.74
CA TYR A 176 -24.20 -23.99 6.58
C TYR A 176 -23.75 -22.67 5.97
N LYS A 177 -23.61 -21.65 6.83
CA LYS A 177 -23.12 -20.35 6.44
C LYS A 177 -22.11 -19.83 7.45
N ARG A 178 -21.03 -19.23 6.97
CA ARG A 178 -20.07 -18.50 7.78
C ARG A 178 -19.94 -17.10 7.24
N THR A 179 -19.77 -16.12 8.14
CA THR A 179 -19.57 -14.71 7.79
C THR A 179 -18.37 -14.17 8.54
N TYR A 180 -17.51 -13.44 7.84
CA TYR A 180 -16.26 -12.88 8.36
C TYR A 180 -16.16 -11.40 7.98
N PHE A 181 -15.83 -10.52 8.91
CA PHE A 181 -15.52 -9.13 8.60
C PHE A 181 -14.60 -8.49 9.66
N GLY A 182 -13.89 -7.42 9.25
CA GLY A 182 -13.11 -6.56 10.11
C GLY A 182 -13.82 -5.22 10.32
N ASN A 183 -14.27 -4.94 11.55
CA ASN A 183 -14.97 -3.70 11.91
C ASN A 183 -13.93 -2.68 12.42
N TYR A 184 -13.71 -1.60 11.67
CA TYR A 184 -12.80 -0.54 12.06
C TYR A 184 -13.33 0.31 13.22
N PRO A 185 -14.58 0.82 13.22
CA PRO A 185 -15.06 1.66 14.33
C PRO A 185 -15.02 0.99 15.71
N SER A 186 -15.28 -0.31 15.77
CA SER A 186 -15.23 -1.09 17.02
C SER A 186 -13.90 -1.82 17.21
N LYS A 187 -12.89 -1.65 16.35
CA LYS A 187 -11.55 -2.25 16.38
C LYS A 187 -11.57 -3.77 16.59
N LEU A 188 -12.46 -4.50 15.89
CA LEU A 188 -12.61 -5.94 16.08
C LEU A 188 -12.71 -6.68 14.75
N MET A 189 -12.46 -8.00 14.80
CA MET A 189 -12.89 -8.96 13.79
C MET A 189 -14.11 -9.72 14.29
N ALA A 190 -15.03 -10.09 13.42
CA ALA A 190 -16.20 -10.88 13.75
C ALA A 190 -16.31 -12.12 12.85
N TYR A 191 -16.54 -13.27 13.47
CA TYR A 191 -16.67 -14.55 12.79
C TYR A 191 -17.97 -15.22 13.27
N LYS A 192 -18.96 -15.35 12.37
CA LYS A 192 -20.24 -16.00 12.66
C LYS A 192 -20.33 -17.31 11.92
N PHE A 193 -20.71 -18.37 12.62
CA PHE A 193 -20.97 -19.70 12.09
C PHE A 193 -22.43 -20.05 12.35
N GLU A 194 -23.16 -20.45 11.32
CA GLU A 194 -24.60 -20.73 11.35
C GLU A 194 -24.92 -22.04 10.63
N SER A 195 -25.88 -22.78 11.14
CA SER A 195 -26.37 -24.03 10.54
C SER A 195 -27.85 -24.25 10.87
N ASP A 196 -28.57 -24.95 9.98
CA ASP A 196 -29.99 -25.30 10.19
C ASP A 196 -30.16 -26.26 11.36
N GLN A 197 -29.17 -27.12 11.59
CA GLN A 197 -29.13 -28.06 12.74
C GLN A 197 -28.12 -27.59 13.78
N ALA A 198 -28.35 -28.00 15.03
CA ALA A 198 -27.45 -27.73 16.12
C ALA A 198 -26.18 -28.59 16.00
N GLU A 199 -25.02 -27.95 16.07
CA GLU A 199 -23.70 -28.54 15.90
C GLU A 199 -22.83 -28.41 17.17
N ASN A 200 -21.72 -29.15 17.18
CA ASN A 200 -20.69 -29.04 18.20
C ASN A 200 -19.40 -28.52 17.59
N TYR A 201 -18.98 -27.35 18.06
CA TYR A 201 -17.73 -26.72 17.60
C TYR A 201 -16.65 -26.77 18.69
N THR A 202 -15.42 -26.88 18.23
CA THR A 202 -14.23 -26.70 19.08
C THR A 202 -13.39 -25.58 18.49
N ILE A 203 -13.08 -24.56 19.31
CA ILE A 203 -12.25 -23.41 18.90
C ILE A 203 -10.95 -23.50 19.68
N ALA A 204 -9.83 -23.48 18.97
CA ALA A 204 -8.49 -23.49 19.53
C ALA A 204 -7.70 -22.30 18.98
N PHE A 205 -6.90 -21.70 19.82
CA PHE A 205 -5.92 -20.68 19.44
C PHE A 205 -4.51 -21.25 19.50
N SER A 206 -3.67 -20.86 18.55
CA SER A 206 -2.25 -21.22 18.51
C SER A 206 -1.43 -19.98 18.13
N SER A 207 -0.35 -19.74 18.85
CA SER A 207 0.61 -18.67 18.58
C SER A 207 2.02 -19.22 18.59
N PRO A 208 2.94 -18.72 17.75
CA PRO A 208 4.35 -19.07 17.82
C PRO A 208 5.07 -18.41 19.01
N HIS A 209 4.44 -17.42 19.63
CA HIS A 209 5.05 -16.64 20.73
C HIS A 209 4.87 -17.30 22.09
N LYS A 210 5.77 -16.96 23.01
CA LYS A 210 5.75 -17.46 24.37
C LYS A 210 4.45 -17.08 25.09
N LYS A 211 3.67 -18.09 25.50
CA LYS A 211 2.47 -17.87 26.32
C LYS A 211 2.86 -17.41 27.71
N THR A 212 2.35 -16.29 28.16
CA THR A 212 2.54 -15.76 29.50
C THR A 212 1.32 -16.01 30.39
N LYS A 213 0.12 -15.94 29.80
CA LYS A 213 -1.13 -16.19 30.53
C LYS A 213 -2.23 -16.66 29.60
N GLU A 214 -3.13 -17.47 30.15
CA GLU A 214 -4.35 -17.89 29.47
C GLU A 214 -5.52 -17.91 30.46
N SER A 215 -6.69 -17.48 30.02
CA SER A 215 -7.88 -17.50 30.86
C SER A 215 -9.17 -17.65 30.06
N PHE A 216 -10.18 -18.23 30.71
CA PHE A 216 -11.55 -18.26 30.17
C PHE A 216 -12.55 -17.94 31.28
N LYS A 217 -13.35 -16.89 31.08
CA LYS A 217 -14.35 -16.47 32.04
C LYS A 217 -15.58 -15.88 31.39
N LYS A 218 -16.77 -16.42 31.67
CA LYS A 218 -18.05 -15.92 31.12
C LYS A 218 -18.07 -15.78 29.58
N GLY A 219 -17.53 -16.79 28.87
CA GLY A 219 -17.46 -16.81 27.43
C GLY A 219 -16.42 -15.86 26.79
N LEU A 220 -15.53 -15.28 27.59
CA LEU A 220 -14.36 -14.53 27.15
C LEU A 220 -13.10 -15.37 27.36
N TYR A 221 -12.46 -15.72 26.28
CA TYR A 221 -11.12 -16.29 26.23
C TYR A 221 -10.10 -15.15 26.09
N SER A 222 -8.99 -15.22 26.81
CA SER A 222 -7.87 -14.31 26.73
C SER A 222 -6.58 -15.11 26.70
N TYR A 223 -5.69 -14.76 25.77
CA TYR A 223 -4.33 -15.27 25.67
C TYR A 223 -3.38 -14.07 25.66
N GLN A 224 -2.44 -14.07 26.59
CA GLN A 224 -1.34 -13.12 26.65
C GLN A 224 -0.05 -13.81 26.20
N GLY A 225 0.71 -13.14 25.37
CA GLY A 225 1.97 -13.63 24.84
C GLY A 225 3.06 -12.58 24.90
N GLU A 226 4.29 -13.05 24.67
CA GLU A 226 5.52 -12.26 24.68
C GLU A 226 6.37 -12.66 23.47
N VAL A 227 6.83 -11.68 22.70
CA VAL A 227 7.84 -11.85 21.66
C VAL A 227 9.19 -12.00 22.35
N ILE A 228 9.85 -13.16 22.19
CA ILE A 228 10.94 -13.55 23.10
C ILE A 228 12.23 -12.76 22.90
N ASP A 229 12.45 -12.15 21.74
CA ASP A 229 13.68 -11.40 21.46
C ASP A 229 13.70 -9.99 22.04
N ASN A 230 12.56 -9.29 22.03
CA ASN A 230 12.47 -7.89 22.51
C ASN A 230 11.56 -7.70 23.73
N GLY A 231 10.87 -8.77 24.17
CA GLY A 231 9.96 -8.70 25.32
C GLY A 231 8.63 -8.01 25.06
N MET A 232 8.31 -7.65 23.80
CA MET A 232 7.04 -7.04 23.42
C MET A 232 5.87 -7.93 23.84
N GLN A 233 4.88 -7.34 24.49
CA GLN A 233 3.71 -8.05 25.00
C GLN A 233 2.48 -7.80 24.14
N PHE A 234 1.60 -8.81 24.10
CA PHE A 234 0.32 -8.70 23.43
C PHE A 234 -0.77 -9.49 24.15
N GLU A 235 -2.01 -9.10 23.92
CA GLU A 235 -3.16 -9.90 24.31
C GLU A 235 -4.11 -10.06 23.12
N THR A 236 -4.59 -11.29 22.92
CA THR A 236 -5.71 -11.57 22.02
C THR A 236 -6.90 -12.08 22.83
N CYS A 237 -8.10 -11.60 22.51
CA CYS A 237 -9.33 -11.95 23.19
C CYS A 237 -10.38 -12.45 22.21
N LEU A 238 -11.05 -13.57 22.54
CA LEU A 238 -12.20 -14.09 21.82
C LEU A 238 -13.43 -14.08 22.74
N LYS A 239 -14.39 -13.21 22.44
CA LYS A 239 -15.68 -13.19 23.12
C LYS A 239 -16.68 -14.02 22.33
N ILE A 240 -17.16 -15.13 22.91
CA ILE A 240 -18.09 -16.04 22.27
C ILE A 240 -19.52 -15.75 22.71
N ALA A 241 -20.40 -15.55 21.71
CA ALA A 241 -21.85 -15.51 21.86
C ALA A 241 -22.47 -16.70 21.09
N SER A 242 -23.42 -17.41 21.65
CA SER A 242 -24.03 -18.61 21.06
C SER A 242 -25.39 -18.90 21.69
N ASP A 243 -26.27 -19.58 20.94
CA ASP A 243 -27.48 -20.20 21.46
C ASP A 243 -27.23 -21.57 22.13
N GLY A 244 -26.02 -22.13 21.96
CA GLY A 244 -25.59 -23.37 22.60
C GLY A 244 -24.82 -23.16 23.91
N LYS A 245 -24.37 -24.28 24.49
CA LYS A 245 -23.57 -24.26 25.73
C LYS A 245 -22.09 -24.01 25.44
N VAL A 246 -21.55 -22.91 25.99
CA VAL A 246 -20.12 -22.55 25.86
C VAL A 246 -19.38 -22.98 27.12
N SER A 247 -18.24 -23.67 26.95
CA SER A 247 -17.35 -24.13 28.03
C SER A 247 -15.90 -24.09 27.56
N PHE A 248 -14.97 -24.26 28.49
CA PHE A 248 -13.53 -24.31 28.21
C PHE A 248 -12.96 -25.57 28.83
N ASP A 249 -12.23 -26.33 28.06
CA ASP A 249 -11.65 -27.59 28.44
C ASP A 249 -10.38 -27.87 27.64
N GLU A 250 -9.33 -28.32 28.30
CA GLU A 250 -8.04 -28.66 27.69
C GLU A 250 -7.49 -27.59 26.74
N GLY A 251 -7.54 -26.31 27.15
CA GLY A 251 -7.05 -25.19 26.33
C GLY A 251 -7.92 -24.86 25.12
N LYS A 252 -9.14 -25.38 25.05
CA LYS A 252 -10.06 -25.20 23.91
C LYS A 252 -11.43 -24.73 24.37
N ILE A 253 -12.02 -23.84 23.60
CA ILE A 253 -13.42 -23.42 23.78
C ILE A 253 -14.30 -24.46 23.08
N LYS A 254 -15.29 -24.99 23.81
CA LYS A 254 -16.30 -25.91 23.30
C LYS A 254 -17.64 -25.19 23.21
N VAL A 255 -18.26 -25.20 22.05
CA VAL A 255 -19.63 -24.73 21.82
C VAL A 255 -20.46 -25.94 21.45
N LYS A 256 -21.39 -26.36 22.32
CA LYS A 256 -22.16 -27.59 22.16
C LYS A 256 -23.62 -27.28 21.89
N ASN A 257 -24.21 -28.06 20.97
CA ASN A 257 -25.63 -27.99 20.58
C ASN A 257 -26.04 -26.57 20.18
N ALA A 258 -25.32 -25.98 19.23
CA ALA A 258 -25.53 -24.62 18.77
C ALA A 258 -25.91 -24.57 17.30
N LYS A 259 -26.96 -23.85 16.95
CA LYS A 259 -27.28 -23.48 15.57
C LYS A 259 -26.44 -22.31 15.09
N TYR A 260 -25.95 -21.48 16.03
CA TYR A 260 -24.97 -20.45 15.71
C TYR A 260 -24.02 -20.18 16.88
N PHE A 261 -22.85 -19.67 16.51
CA PHE A 261 -22.01 -18.89 17.42
C PHE A 261 -21.36 -17.73 16.69
N VAL A 262 -21.00 -16.70 17.44
CA VAL A 262 -20.18 -15.58 16.99
C VAL A 262 -18.93 -15.52 17.87
N ALA A 263 -17.77 -15.39 17.26
CA ALA A 263 -16.53 -15.03 17.93
C ALA A 263 -16.19 -13.56 17.57
N TYR A 264 -16.25 -12.68 18.57
CA TYR A 264 -15.72 -11.32 18.48
C TYR A 264 -14.28 -11.33 18.94
N HIS A 265 -13.39 -10.89 18.07
CA HIS A 265 -11.95 -11.01 18.24
C HIS A 265 -11.30 -9.63 18.27
N VAL A 266 -10.54 -9.35 19.32
CA VAL A 266 -9.71 -8.15 19.47
C VAL A 266 -8.29 -8.57 19.83
N ALA A 267 -7.29 -7.82 19.38
CA ALA A 267 -5.89 -8.01 19.75
C ALA A 267 -5.21 -6.64 19.83
N THR A 268 -4.34 -6.48 20.83
CA THR A 268 -3.54 -5.27 21.05
C THR A 268 -2.18 -5.64 21.62
N THR A 269 -1.21 -4.73 21.47
CA THR A 269 0.17 -4.86 21.95
C THR A 269 0.50 -3.74 22.93
N ASP A 270 1.64 -3.84 23.63
CA ASP A 270 2.20 -2.77 24.44
C ASP A 270 2.92 -1.67 23.65
N TYR A 271 2.87 -1.73 22.31
CA TYR A 271 3.47 -0.74 21.42
C TYR A 271 2.82 0.65 21.55
N ILE A 272 3.68 1.66 21.56
CA ILE A 272 3.32 3.07 21.33
C ILE A 272 4.26 3.68 20.31
N ASN A 273 3.77 4.52 19.41
CA ASN A 273 4.62 5.21 18.43
C ASN A 273 5.30 6.42 19.10
N GLN A 274 6.29 6.16 19.95
CA GLN A 274 7.04 7.19 20.67
C GLN A 274 8.52 6.84 20.79
N TYR A 275 9.34 7.54 19.99
CA TYR A 275 10.80 7.45 20.07
C TYR A 275 11.31 7.90 21.44
N PRO A 276 12.32 7.25 22.05
CA PRO A 276 13.01 6.04 21.58
C PRO A 276 12.51 4.74 22.19
N THR A 277 11.44 4.74 23.00
CA THR A 277 11.03 3.61 23.85
C THR A 277 10.09 2.63 23.14
N TYR A 278 9.12 3.12 22.40
CA TYR A 278 8.12 2.39 21.62
C TYR A 278 7.27 1.37 22.42
N THR A 279 7.29 1.41 23.74
CA THR A 279 6.51 0.54 24.62
C THR A 279 5.82 1.34 25.73
N GLY A 280 4.74 0.80 26.28
CA GLY A 280 4.03 1.40 27.42
C GLY A 280 2.51 1.50 27.27
N ASN A 281 1.93 0.97 26.17
CA ASN A 281 0.48 0.91 26.03
C ASN A 281 -0.15 -0.05 27.07
N ASP A 282 -1.26 0.36 27.70
CA ASP A 282 -2.09 -0.54 28.52
C ASP A 282 -2.98 -1.43 27.62
N PHE A 283 -2.36 -2.33 26.88
CA PHE A 283 -3.01 -3.24 25.95
C PHE A 283 -4.09 -4.12 26.61
N ILE A 284 -3.91 -4.49 27.90
CA ILE A 284 -4.91 -5.25 28.65
C ILE A 284 -6.13 -4.37 28.96
N GLY A 285 -5.90 -3.13 29.37
CA GLY A 285 -6.97 -2.15 29.61
C GLY A 285 -7.72 -1.82 28.35
N GLU A 286 -7.02 -1.64 27.24
CA GLU A 286 -7.62 -1.38 25.91
C GLU A 286 -8.51 -2.56 25.49
N ASN A 287 -8.03 -3.80 25.51
CA ASN A 287 -8.84 -4.97 25.17
C ASN A 287 -10.08 -5.11 26.06
N LYS A 288 -9.96 -4.86 27.36
CA LYS A 288 -11.13 -4.85 28.27
C LYS A 288 -12.15 -3.80 27.87
N GLN A 289 -11.71 -2.62 27.46
CA GLN A 289 -12.59 -1.54 26.99
C GLN A 289 -13.27 -1.93 25.67
N LEU A 290 -12.54 -2.46 24.70
CA LEU A 290 -13.08 -2.94 23.41
C LEU A 290 -14.14 -4.02 23.63
N ILE A 291 -13.86 -5.03 24.46
CA ILE A 291 -14.85 -6.06 24.82
C ILE A 291 -16.05 -5.48 25.57
N HIS A 292 -15.85 -4.47 26.42
CA HIS A 292 -16.96 -3.82 27.15
C HIS A 292 -17.89 -3.06 26.19
N GLN A 293 -17.38 -2.45 25.14
CA GLN A 293 -18.15 -1.73 24.12
C GLN A 293 -19.09 -2.64 23.31
N LEU A 294 -18.88 -3.97 23.34
CA LEU A 294 -19.78 -4.94 22.71
C LEU A 294 -21.06 -5.15 23.51
N LYS A 295 -21.13 -4.65 24.75
CA LYS A 295 -22.31 -4.85 25.60
C LYS A 295 -23.55 -4.16 25.01
N GLY A 296 -24.56 -4.97 24.70
CA GLY A 296 -25.82 -4.49 24.11
C GLY A 296 -25.80 -4.36 22.58
N LYS A 297 -24.67 -4.62 21.91
CA LYS A 297 -24.61 -4.71 20.44
C LYS A 297 -24.83 -6.15 19.98
N SER A 298 -25.70 -6.35 19.02
CA SER A 298 -25.85 -7.61 18.29
C SER A 298 -24.78 -7.75 17.19
N PHE A 299 -24.68 -8.94 16.61
CA PHE A 299 -23.83 -9.15 15.42
C PHE A 299 -24.31 -8.27 14.26
N GLU A 300 -25.60 -8.16 14.08
CA GLU A 300 -26.24 -7.36 13.03
C GLU A 300 -25.98 -5.85 13.22
N ASP A 301 -25.94 -5.36 14.47
CA ASP A 301 -25.55 -3.96 14.76
C ASP A 301 -24.10 -3.68 14.35
N LEU A 302 -23.17 -4.59 14.71
CA LEU A 302 -21.75 -4.46 14.34
C LEU A 302 -21.53 -4.64 12.85
N GLN A 303 -22.27 -5.52 12.19
CA GLN A 303 -22.22 -5.68 10.74
C GLN A 303 -22.74 -4.44 10.02
N LYS A 304 -23.80 -3.82 10.52
CA LYS A 304 -24.32 -2.55 9.98
C LYS A 304 -23.32 -1.41 10.18
N GLU A 305 -22.73 -1.30 11.38
CA GLU A 305 -21.67 -0.31 11.69
C GLU A 305 -20.48 -0.46 10.73
N HIS A 306 -20.01 -1.70 10.53
CA HIS A 306 -18.95 -2.03 9.60
C HIS A 306 -19.28 -1.60 8.16
N ARG A 307 -20.46 -1.97 7.65
CA ARG A 307 -20.87 -1.64 6.29
C ARG A 307 -20.97 -0.13 6.07
N LEU A 308 -21.55 0.60 7.02
CA LEU A 308 -21.71 2.06 6.91
C LEU A 308 -20.35 2.76 6.85
N ASP A 309 -19.41 2.36 7.70
CA ASP A 309 -18.05 2.90 7.70
C ASP A 309 -17.32 2.57 6.40
N TYR A 310 -17.28 1.30 6.02
CA TYR A 310 -16.58 0.84 4.84
C TYR A 310 -17.15 1.43 3.53
N GLN A 311 -18.46 1.39 3.36
CA GLN A 311 -19.13 1.86 2.15
C GLN A 311 -19.02 3.38 1.99
N ASN A 312 -18.94 4.15 3.09
CA ASN A 312 -18.65 5.58 3.03
C ASN A 312 -17.33 5.91 2.29
N LEU A 313 -16.37 5.00 2.30
CA LEU A 313 -15.12 5.12 1.55
C LEU A 313 -15.21 4.42 0.18
N PHE A 314 -15.70 3.20 0.15
CA PHE A 314 -15.68 2.35 -1.04
C PHE A 314 -16.58 2.88 -2.16
N GLU A 315 -17.78 3.37 -1.84
CA GLU A 315 -18.77 3.84 -2.81
C GLU A 315 -18.42 5.21 -3.43
N ARG A 316 -17.35 5.87 -2.96
CA ARG A 316 -16.90 7.15 -3.55
C ARG A 316 -16.42 7.01 -4.98
N VAL A 317 -15.92 5.84 -5.38
CA VAL A 317 -15.46 5.60 -6.75
C VAL A 317 -16.20 4.41 -7.36
N ASP A 318 -16.89 4.70 -8.45
CA ASP A 318 -17.61 3.74 -9.25
C ASP A 318 -16.95 3.66 -10.64
N PHE A 319 -16.36 2.50 -10.96
CA PHE A 319 -15.57 2.28 -12.18
C PHE A 319 -16.17 1.15 -13.02
N HIS A 320 -16.56 1.46 -14.26
CA HIS A 320 -17.15 0.52 -15.19
C HIS A 320 -16.43 0.49 -16.54
N LEU A 321 -15.96 -0.70 -16.94
CA LEU A 321 -15.40 -0.99 -18.26
C LEU A 321 -16.34 -1.84 -19.13
N GLY A 322 -17.50 -2.20 -18.63
CA GLY A 322 -18.48 -3.04 -19.27
C GLY A 322 -19.15 -4.00 -18.28
N TYR A 323 -20.16 -4.71 -18.74
CA TYR A 323 -20.83 -5.73 -17.94
C TYR A 323 -20.00 -7.02 -17.94
N LYS A 324 -20.23 -7.85 -16.93
CA LYS A 324 -19.69 -9.20 -16.86
C LYS A 324 -20.25 -10.02 -18.02
N GLU A 325 -19.40 -10.36 -18.97
CA GLU A 325 -19.75 -11.21 -20.10
C GLU A 325 -19.35 -12.66 -19.81
N GLY A 326 -20.22 -13.62 -20.22
CA GLY A 326 -19.95 -15.04 -20.12
C GLY A 326 -20.33 -15.68 -18.77
N GLU A 327 -19.86 -16.92 -18.57
CA GLU A 327 -20.16 -17.72 -17.38
C GLU A 327 -19.62 -17.09 -16.10
N ASP A 328 -20.33 -17.28 -14.99
CA ASP A 328 -19.86 -16.90 -13.65
C ASP A 328 -18.79 -17.89 -13.19
N LEU A 329 -17.55 -17.69 -13.62
CA LEU A 329 -16.42 -18.53 -13.29
C LEU A 329 -15.84 -18.15 -11.90
N PRO A 330 -15.35 -19.14 -11.11
CA PRO A 330 -14.47 -18.88 -9.99
C PRO A 330 -13.30 -17.97 -10.39
N THR A 331 -12.85 -17.12 -9.45
CA THR A 331 -11.87 -16.07 -9.72
C THR A 331 -10.55 -16.62 -10.29
N ASP A 332 -10.07 -17.73 -9.76
CA ASP A 332 -8.86 -18.43 -10.25
C ASP A 332 -9.02 -18.90 -11.71
N ARG A 333 -10.15 -19.50 -12.05
CA ARG A 333 -10.44 -19.92 -13.43
C ARG A 333 -10.64 -18.73 -14.37
N ARG A 334 -11.22 -17.63 -13.87
CA ARG A 334 -11.37 -16.39 -14.62
C ARG A 334 -10.01 -15.78 -14.95
N LEU A 335 -9.10 -15.72 -13.96
CA LEU A 335 -7.73 -15.23 -14.14
C LEU A 335 -6.96 -16.09 -15.18
N MET A 336 -7.11 -17.42 -15.11
CA MET A 336 -6.53 -18.34 -16.08
C MET A 336 -7.12 -18.16 -17.50
N ALA A 337 -8.39 -17.87 -17.64
CA ALA A 337 -9.01 -17.59 -18.94
C ALA A 337 -8.53 -16.27 -19.52
N TYR A 338 -8.35 -15.25 -18.67
CA TYR A 338 -7.81 -13.93 -19.05
C TYR A 338 -6.38 -14.05 -19.58
N SER A 339 -5.52 -14.84 -18.94
CA SER A 339 -4.12 -15.05 -19.37
C SER A 339 -4.01 -15.67 -20.76
N LYS A 340 -5.00 -16.48 -21.16
CA LYS A 340 -5.10 -17.10 -22.49
C LYS A 340 -5.62 -16.16 -23.58
N GLY A 341 -5.65 -14.84 -23.32
CA GLY A 341 -5.99 -13.82 -24.30
C GLY A 341 -7.46 -13.41 -24.35
N LYS A 342 -8.34 -13.98 -23.51
CA LYS A 342 -9.71 -13.47 -23.39
C LYS A 342 -9.71 -12.06 -22.81
N ASN A 343 -10.56 -11.19 -23.34
CA ASN A 343 -10.84 -9.91 -22.70
C ASN A 343 -11.82 -10.16 -21.55
N ASP A 344 -11.52 -9.61 -20.40
CA ASP A 344 -12.39 -9.64 -19.23
C ASP A 344 -12.32 -8.29 -18.50
N PHE A 345 -13.05 -7.33 -19.01
CA PHE A 345 -13.07 -5.97 -18.47
C PHE A 345 -13.66 -5.92 -17.05
N TRP A 346 -14.52 -6.91 -16.70
CA TRP A 346 -15.01 -7.02 -15.34
C TRP A 346 -13.89 -7.45 -14.36
N LEU A 347 -12.98 -8.34 -14.76
CA LEU A 347 -11.80 -8.71 -13.96
C LEU A 347 -10.87 -7.51 -13.75
N GLU A 348 -10.66 -6.70 -14.81
CA GLU A 348 -9.84 -5.48 -14.73
C GLU A 348 -10.45 -4.47 -13.75
N GLN A 349 -11.76 -4.25 -13.83
CA GLN A 349 -12.54 -3.43 -12.91
C GLN A 349 -12.49 -4.00 -11.48
N LEU A 350 -12.66 -5.32 -11.31
CA LEU A 350 -12.56 -5.99 -10.02
C LEU A 350 -11.18 -5.79 -9.40
N TYR A 351 -10.09 -5.89 -10.16
CA TYR A 351 -8.73 -5.71 -9.67
C TYR A 351 -8.47 -4.29 -9.17
N PHE A 352 -8.96 -3.27 -9.88
CA PHE A 352 -8.91 -1.87 -9.42
C PHE A 352 -9.65 -1.70 -8.09
N GLN A 353 -10.89 -2.18 -8.00
CA GLN A 353 -11.69 -2.05 -6.78
C GLN A 353 -11.18 -2.95 -5.64
N PHE A 354 -10.54 -4.07 -5.96
CA PHE A 354 -9.87 -4.91 -4.96
C PHE A 354 -8.67 -4.20 -4.34
N SER A 355 -7.89 -3.45 -5.12
CA SER A 355 -6.81 -2.62 -4.58
C SER A 355 -7.34 -1.56 -3.61
N ARG A 356 -8.48 -0.91 -3.92
CA ARG A 356 -9.16 -0.01 -2.98
C ARG A 356 -9.65 -0.73 -1.72
N TYR A 357 -10.21 -1.93 -1.87
CA TYR A 357 -10.58 -2.78 -0.74
C TYR A 357 -9.39 -3.08 0.17
N LEU A 358 -8.26 -3.48 -0.39
CA LEU A 358 -7.03 -3.80 0.35
C LEU A 358 -6.53 -2.57 1.13
N MET A 359 -6.55 -1.38 0.53
CA MET A 359 -6.18 -0.13 1.19
C MET A 359 -7.09 0.18 2.37
N ILE A 360 -8.41 0.18 2.18
CA ILE A 360 -9.38 0.46 3.26
C ILE A 360 -9.26 -0.55 4.40
N SER A 361 -8.96 -1.82 4.07
CA SER A 361 -8.85 -2.89 5.06
C SER A 361 -7.52 -2.88 5.84
N SER A 362 -6.49 -2.20 5.34
CA SER A 362 -5.15 -2.25 5.94
C SER A 362 -4.58 -0.90 6.38
N SER A 363 -5.19 0.23 5.99
CA SER A 363 -4.70 1.57 6.33
C SER A 363 -5.86 2.50 6.68
N ARG A 364 -5.97 2.82 7.97
CA ARG A 364 -7.06 3.66 8.51
C ARG A 364 -6.50 4.64 9.54
N PRO A 365 -7.10 5.81 9.73
CA PRO A 365 -6.65 6.77 10.73
C PRO A 365 -6.35 6.15 12.10
N GLY A 366 -5.23 6.50 12.72
CA GLY A 366 -4.79 5.99 14.00
C GLY A 366 -4.20 4.56 13.99
N THR A 367 -3.93 3.99 12.80
CA THR A 367 -3.21 2.71 12.66
C THR A 367 -1.79 2.95 12.13
N MET A 368 -0.92 1.95 12.21
CA MET A 368 0.33 1.95 11.45
C MET A 368 0.02 1.89 9.93
N PRO A 369 0.88 2.40 9.06
CA PRO A 369 0.68 2.27 7.60
C PRO A 369 0.68 0.82 7.13
N MET A 370 0.29 0.61 5.88
CA MET A 370 0.51 -0.69 5.22
C MET A 370 2.01 -0.96 5.11
N HIS A 371 2.42 -2.17 5.49
CA HIS A 371 3.74 -2.71 5.13
C HIS A 371 3.66 -3.48 3.79
N LEU A 372 4.77 -4.07 3.34
CA LEU A 372 4.88 -4.79 2.05
C LEU A 372 3.73 -5.77 1.77
N GLN A 373 3.19 -6.41 2.81
CA GLN A 373 2.06 -7.35 2.72
C GLN A 373 0.74 -6.77 3.32
N GLY A 374 0.63 -5.45 3.45
CA GLY A 374 -0.54 -4.77 4.03
C GLY A 374 -0.59 -4.90 5.54
N LYS A 375 -1.45 -5.77 6.07
CA LYS A 375 -1.54 -6.20 7.48
C LYS A 375 -1.50 -7.73 7.60
N TRP A 376 -1.25 -8.44 6.50
CA TRP A 376 -1.31 -9.90 6.44
C TRP A 376 0.08 -10.51 6.46
N ASN A 377 0.37 -11.32 7.48
CA ASN A 377 1.61 -12.04 7.64
C ASN A 377 1.40 -13.30 8.47
N ASN A 378 1.85 -14.46 7.99
CA ASN A 378 1.72 -15.74 8.69
C ASN A 378 3.06 -16.28 9.25
N SER A 379 4.11 -15.46 9.28
CA SER A 379 5.46 -15.88 9.64
C SER A 379 6.05 -15.04 10.76
N THR A 380 6.98 -15.61 11.50
CA THR A 380 7.87 -14.87 12.42
C THR A 380 9.12 -14.36 11.71
N ASN A 381 9.40 -14.87 10.51
CA ASN A 381 10.51 -14.45 9.65
C ASN A 381 10.00 -14.24 8.20
N PRO A 382 9.13 -13.22 7.97
CA PRO A 382 8.57 -12.95 6.66
C PRO A 382 9.63 -12.41 5.70
N ALA A 383 9.39 -12.58 4.41
CA ALA A 383 10.23 -11.97 3.38
C ALA A 383 10.33 -10.46 3.59
N TRP A 384 11.55 -9.92 3.47
CA TRP A 384 11.86 -8.50 3.67
C TRP A 384 11.31 -7.93 4.98
N ALA A 385 11.29 -8.73 6.05
CA ALA A 385 10.74 -8.34 7.36
C ALA A 385 9.27 -7.88 7.35
N CYS A 386 8.57 -7.88 6.22
CA CYS A 386 7.30 -7.15 6.02
C CYS A 386 7.40 -5.68 6.45
N ASP A 387 8.54 -5.03 6.16
CA ASP A 387 8.84 -3.68 6.61
C ASP A 387 8.28 -2.56 5.70
N TYR A 388 8.73 -1.34 5.93
CA TYR A 388 8.37 -0.13 5.20
C TYR A 388 9.53 0.28 4.28
N HIS A 389 9.69 -0.41 3.12
CA HIS A 389 10.76 -0.12 2.17
C HIS A 389 10.56 1.22 1.47
N MET A 390 11.54 2.16 1.65
CA MET A 390 11.44 3.56 1.23
C MET A 390 12.06 3.88 -0.14
N ASN A 391 12.56 2.88 -0.87
CA ASN A 391 13.16 3.13 -2.19
C ASN A 391 12.20 2.92 -3.38
N ILE A 392 10.96 2.52 -3.14
CA ILE A 392 9.81 2.42 -4.08
C ILE A 392 8.55 1.87 -3.43
N ASN A 393 8.66 0.82 -2.59
CA ASN A 393 7.51 0.00 -2.22
C ASN A 393 6.53 0.78 -1.34
N GLN A 394 7.03 1.44 -0.29
CA GLN A 394 6.17 2.21 0.62
C GLN A 394 5.47 3.35 -0.11
N GLN A 395 6.14 4.01 -1.02
CA GLN A 395 5.55 5.04 -1.86
C GLN A 395 4.45 4.46 -2.76
N MET A 396 4.75 3.38 -3.49
CA MET A 396 3.82 2.75 -4.41
C MET A 396 2.57 2.21 -3.73
N LEU A 397 2.68 1.72 -2.48
CA LEU A 397 1.54 1.28 -1.67
C LEU A 397 0.48 2.38 -1.53
N TYR A 398 0.86 3.66 -1.59
CA TYR A 398 -0.05 4.77 -1.40
C TYR A 398 -0.35 5.60 -2.67
N TRP A 399 0.27 5.29 -3.83
CA TRP A 399 -0.02 6.03 -5.07
C TRP A 399 -1.50 6.13 -5.46
N PRO A 400 -2.37 5.12 -5.24
CA PRO A 400 -3.78 5.28 -5.56
C PRO A 400 -4.60 6.01 -4.49
N ALA A 401 -4.07 6.26 -3.27
CA ALA A 401 -4.83 6.78 -2.14
C ALA A 401 -5.62 8.04 -2.52
N GLU A 402 -4.94 9.05 -3.00
CA GLU A 402 -5.57 10.32 -3.34
C GLU A 402 -6.43 10.23 -4.59
N VAL A 403 -5.88 9.73 -5.70
CA VAL A 403 -6.62 9.68 -6.98
C VAL A 403 -7.85 8.77 -6.91
N ALA A 404 -7.82 7.71 -6.10
CA ALA A 404 -8.95 6.81 -5.88
C ALA A 404 -9.88 7.25 -4.72
N ASN A 405 -9.78 8.51 -4.27
CA ASN A 405 -10.66 9.16 -3.28
C ASN A 405 -10.67 8.46 -1.91
N LEU A 406 -9.48 8.14 -1.42
CA LEU A 406 -9.22 7.48 -0.13
C LEU A 406 -8.19 8.25 0.69
N SER A 407 -8.26 9.59 0.70
CA SER A 407 -7.28 10.47 1.39
C SER A 407 -7.10 10.09 2.87
N GLU A 408 -8.18 9.69 3.57
CA GLU A 408 -8.13 9.26 4.97
C GLU A 408 -7.30 7.98 5.16
N CYS A 409 -7.16 7.15 4.11
CA CYS A 409 -6.31 5.96 4.16
C CYS A 409 -4.82 6.30 4.04
N GLU A 410 -4.45 7.54 3.68
CA GLU A 410 -3.06 8.01 3.65
C GLU A 410 -2.62 8.61 4.99
N GLU A 411 -3.55 9.02 5.86
CA GLU A 411 -3.21 9.58 7.18
C GLU A 411 -2.22 8.71 7.99
N PRO A 412 -2.36 7.35 8.05
CA PRO A 412 -1.37 6.53 8.75
C PRO A 412 0.06 6.67 8.20
N LEU A 413 0.21 6.88 6.88
CA LEU A 413 1.51 7.14 6.28
C LEU A 413 2.03 8.53 6.70
N ASN A 414 1.18 9.55 6.68
CA ASN A 414 1.55 10.92 7.07
C ASN A 414 2.01 10.97 8.53
N ASP A 415 1.29 10.31 9.44
CA ASP A 415 1.66 10.19 10.86
C ASP A 415 2.97 9.40 11.05
N TYR A 416 3.16 8.34 10.26
CA TYR A 416 4.40 7.57 10.30
C TYR A 416 5.60 8.39 9.80
N ILE A 417 5.46 9.14 8.70
CA ILE A 417 6.50 10.05 8.19
C ILE A 417 6.89 11.05 9.27
N GLU A 418 5.93 11.65 9.97
CA GLU A 418 6.19 12.57 11.08
C GLU A 418 7.00 11.89 12.20
N SER A 419 6.66 10.65 12.55
CA SER A 419 7.36 9.89 13.60
C SER A 419 8.82 9.56 13.25
N LEU A 420 9.17 9.55 11.95
CA LEU A 420 10.55 9.30 11.48
C LEU A 420 11.45 10.54 11.55
N VAL A 421 10.91 11.74 11.77
CA VAL A 421 11.71 12.98 11.73
C VAL A 421 12.80 12.97 12.81
N GLU A 422 12.46 12.68 14.07
CA GLU A 422 13.43 12.71 15.17
C GLU A 422 14.52 11.62 15.03
N PRO A 423 14.23 10.34 14.80
CA PRO A 423 15.29 9.37 14.52
C PRO A 423 16.05 9.68 13.21
N GLY A 424 15.37 10.23 12.20
CA GLY A 424 15.99 10.64 10.93
C GLY A 424 16.99 11.79 11.06
N LYS A 425 16.81 12.69 12.04
CA LYS A 425 17.80 13.72 12.38
C LYS A 425 19.10 13.09 12.91
N VAL A 426 19.00 12.03 13.70
CA VAL A 426 20.17 11.27 14.15
C VAL A 426 20.92 10.68 12.96
N THR A 427 20.19 10.06 12.03
CA THR A 427 20.76 9.51 10.80
C THR A 427 21.43 10.60 9.94
N ALA A 428 20.78 11.74 9.71
CA ALA A 428 21.36 12.86 8.97
C ALA A 428 22.66 13.35 9.62
N LYS A 429 22.69 13.44 10.95
CA LYS A 429 23.88 13.87 11.69
C LYS A 429 25.00 12.86 11.65
N GLU A 430 24.73 11.59 11.99
CA GLU A 430 25.77 10.57 12.18
C GLU A 430 26.33 10.04 10.86
N PHE A 431 25.51 9.91 9.81
CA PHE A 431 25.98 9.39 8.53
C PHE A 431 26.44 10.47 7.56
N PHE A 432 25.91 11.71 7.67
CA PHE A 432 26.12 12.76 6.67
C PHE A 432 26.65 14.08 7.24
N ASN A 433 26.64 14.27 8.55
CA ASN A 433 26.93 15.55 9.24
C ASN A 433 26.07 16.70 8.69
N ALA A 434 24.82 16.41 8.35
CA ALA A 434 23.87 17.35 7.79
C ALA A 434 22.79 17.75 8.81
N ARG A 435 22.20 18.93 8.62
CA ARG A 435 20.95 19.34 9.29
C ARG A 435 19.78 18.53 8.77
N GLY A 436 18.60 18.81 9.32
CA GLY A 436 17.36 18.20 8.91
C GLY A 436 17.30 16.69 9.18
N TRP A 437 16.57 15.96 8.36
CA TRP A 437 16.41 14.52 8.55
C TRP A 437 16.50 13.75 7.23
N THR A 438 16.93 12.50 7.34
CA THR A 438 16.86 11.55 6.24
C THR A 438 16.52 10.14 6.73
N VAL A 439 16.13 9.29 5.81
CA VAL A 439 15.84 7.87 6.01
C VAL A 439 16.33 7.10 4.81
N SER A 440 16.90 5.92 5.06
CA SER A 440 17.33 5.00 4.01
C SER A 440 16.23 4.02 3.62
N THR A 441 16.53 2.98 2.84
CA THR A 441 15.55 2.05 2.29
C THR A 441 14.75 1.31 3.35
N MET A 442 15.42 0.78 4.38
CA MET A 442 14.82 -0.11 5.36
C MET A 442 14.29 0.66 6.56
N ASN A 443 13.01 0.47 6.86
CA ASN A 443 12.32 1.13 7.97
C ASN A 443 11.37 0.17 8.66
N ASN A 444 11.20 0.36 9.97
CA ASN A 444 10.33 -0.44 10.82
C ASN A 444 9.54 0.45 11.80
N PRO A 445 8.58 -0.07 12.58
CA PRO A 445 7.80 0.75 13.50
C PRO A 445 8.61 1.33 14.67
N PHE A 446 9.86 0.93 14.85
CA PHE A 446 10.74 1.43 15.90
C PHE A 446 11.64 2.59 15.45
N GLY A 447 11.31 3.27 14.35
CA GLY A 447 12.08 4.44 13.90
C GLY A 447 13.48 4.11 13.39
N TYR A 448 13.69 2.93 12.83
CA TYR A 448 14.94 2.61 12.14
C TYR A 448 15.02 3.43 10.85
N THR A 449 15.95 4.38 10.79
CA THR A 449 16.13 5.30 9.65
C THR A 449 17.52 5.20 9.04
N SER A 450 18.42 4.48 9.69
CA SER A 450 19.80 4.29 9.26
C SER A 450 19.91 3.53 7.94
N SER A 451 21.08 3.62 7.26
CA SER A 451 21.38 2.76 6.12
C SER A 451 21.25 1.29 6.55
N GLY A 452 20.61 0.46 5.73
CA GLY A 452 20.55 -0.97 5.99
C GLY A 452 21.94 -1.62 5.99
N TRP A 453 22.02 -2.82 6.52
CA TRP A 453 23.29 -3.59 6.66
C TRP A 453 23.82 -4.17 5.35
N GLY A 454 23.05 -4.14 4.28
CA GLY A 454 23.43 -4.55 2.94
C GLY A 454 23.47 -3.33 2.02
N PHE A 455 24.66 -2.93 1.55
CA PHE A 455 24.86 -1.68 0.84
C PHE A 455 23.89 -1.49 -0.36
N PRO A 456 23.72 -2.46 -1.28
CA PRO A 456 22.87 -2.28 -2.47
C PRO A 456 21.40 -1.96 -2.19
N TRP A 457 20.86 -2.45 -1.09
CA TRP A 457 19.47 -2.23 -0.68
C TRP A 457 19.34 -1.39 0.59
N GLY A 458 20.47 -0.95 1.19
CA GLY A 458 20.47 -0.22 2.45
C GLY A 458 20.74 1.26 2.29
N PHE A 459 21.74 1.65 1.48
CA PHE A 459 22.15 3.04 1.33
C PHE A 459 21.26 3.77 0.33
N PHE A 460 20.42 4.65 0.84
CA PHE A 460 19.50 5.45 0.04
C PHE A 460 19.21 6.80 0.73
N PRO A 461 20.07 7.83 0.57
CA PRO A 461 19.90 9.11 1.27
C PRO A 461 18.65 9.90 0.81
N ALA A 462 18.02 9.50 -0.29
CA ALA A 462 16.86 10.19 -0.84
C ALA A 462 15.51 9.75 -0.26
N GLY A 463 15.48 8.80 0.69
CA GLY A 463 14.24 8.24 1.21
C GLY A 463 13.32 9.29 1.83
N ALA A 464 13.84 10.19 2.67
CA ALA A 464 13.04 11.27 3.27
C ALA A 464 12.49 12.23 2.21
N GLY A 465 13.29 12.59 1.22
CA GLY A 465 12.86 13.46 0.13
C GLY A 465 11.71 12.85 -0.66
N TRP A 466 11.83 11.54 -0.97
CA TRP A 466 10.78 10.86 -1.74
C TRP A 466 9.50 10.63 -0.94
N ILE A 467 9.61 10.12 0.28
CA ILE A 467 8.39 9.84 1.06
C ILE A 467 7.66 11.14 1.45
N SER A 468 8.37 12.27 1.60
CA SER A 468 7.76 13.57 1.84
C SER A 468 6.94 14.10 0.66
N GLN A 469 7.11 13.54 -0.55
CA GLN A 469 6.25 13.83 -1.69
C GLN A 469 4.78 13.51 -1.39
N HIS A 470 4.50 12.47 -0.60
CA HIS A 470 3.14 12.10 -0.21
C HIS A 470 2.45 13.22 0.59
N LEU A 471 3.19 13.91 1.46
CA LEU A 471 2.65 15.05 2.20
C LEU A 471 2.22 16.20 1.28
N TRP A 472 3.03 16.48 0.25
CA TRP A 472 2.68 17.49 -0.75
C TRP A 472 1.52 17.04 -1.63
N GLU A 473 1.51 15.78 -2.09
CA GLU A 473 0.41 15.21 -2.88
C GLU A 473 -0.90 15.25 -2.10
N HIS A 474 -0.91 14.86 -0.83
CA HIS A 474 -2.10 14.95 0.03
C HIS A 474 -2.66 16.37 0.05
N TYR A 475 -1.78 17.38 0.21
CA TYR A 475 -2.19 18.79 0.11
C TYR A 475 -2.74 19.13 -1.28
N GLU A 476 -2.06 18.75 -2.37
CA GLU A 476 -2.51 19.06 -3.73
C GLU A 476 -3.91 18.51 -4.02
N PHE A 477 -4.25 17.34 -3.47
CA PHE A 477 -5.56 16.71 -3.67
C PHE A 477 -6.64 17.18 -2.69
N THR A 478 -6.29 17.52 -1.45
CA THR A 478 -7.25 17.91 -0.40
C THR A 478 -7.45 19.41 -0.32
N GLN A 479 -6.41 20.19 -0.63
CA GLN A 479 -6.34 21.65 -0.46
C GLN A 479 -6.51 22.08 1.01
N ASP A 480 -6.05 21.24 1.95
CA ASP A 480 -6.08 21.52 3.39
C ASP A 480 -4.86 22.35 3.82
N ASP A 481 -5.03 23.66 3.91
CA ASP A 481 -3.99 24.60 4.32
C ASP A 481 -3.53 24.37 5.78
N GLN A 482 -4.38 23.80 6.64
CA GLN A 482 -4.01 23.51 8.03
C GLN A 482 -3.08 22.30 8.09
N PHE A 483 -3.36 21.25 7.32
CA PHE A 483 -2.46 20.11 7.15
C PHE A 483 -1.12 20.57 6.56
N LEU A 484 -1.13 21.37 5.49
CA LEU A 484 0.08 21.91 4.88
C LEU A 484 0.93 22.68 5.89
N LYS A 485 0.30 23.57 6.66
CA LYS A 485 1.00 24.44 7.64
C LYS A 485 1.53 23.69 8.84
N ASN A 486 0.74 22.76 9.39
CA ASN A 486 1.02 22.17 10.71
C ASN A 486 1.80 20.87 10.62
N GLN A 487 1.71 20.12 9.54
CA GLN A 487 2.35 18.80 9.37
C GLN A 487 3.24 18.75 8.13
N ALA A 488 2.72 18.96 6.92
CA ALA A 488 3.46 18.72 5.69
C ALA A 488 4.69 19.63 5.53
N TYR A 489 4.50 20.95 5.61
CA TYR A 489 5.60 21.90 5.37
C TYR A 489 6.75 21.77 6.39
N PRO A 490 6.53 21.68 7.70
CA PRO A 490 7.62 21.49 8.66
C PRO A 490 8.47 20.25 8.36
N ILE A 491 7.85 19.14 8.01
CA ILE A 491 8.54 17.88 7.70
C ILE A 491 9.33 17.99 6.39
N MET A 492 8.72 18.53 5.34
CA MET A 492 9.38 18.75 4.03
C MET A 492 10.55 19.72 4.14
N LYS A 493 10.40 20.80 4.92
CA LYS A 493 11.46 21.78 5.16
C LYS A 493 12.68 21.11 5.79
N GLU A 494 12.50 20.31 6.83
CA GLU A 494 13.59 19.58 7.46
C GLU A 494 14.25 18.57 6.49
N ALA A 495 13.47 17.87 5.64
CA ALA A 495 14.04 17.01 4.60
C ALA A 495 14.83 17.82 3.56
N ALA A 496 14.37 19.02 3.22
CA ALA A 496 15.09 19.91 2.30
C ALA A 496 16.41 20.43 2.90
N LEU A 497 16.47 20.73 4.22
CA LEU A 497 17.70 21.14 4.90
C LEU A 497 18.78 20.06 4.84
N PHE A 498 18.42 18.77 4.85
CA PHE A 498 19.37 17.68 4.61
C PHE A 498 20.07 17.84 3.25
N TRP A 499 19.31 18.08 2.20
CA TRP A 499 19.86 18.24 0.86
C TRP A 499 20.68 19.52 0.70
N VAL A 500 20.30 20.63 1.36
CA VAL A 500 21.10 21.87 1.39
C VAL A 500 22.52 21.60 1.87
N ASP A 501 22.68 20.74 2.88
CA ASP A 501 24.00 20.44 3.47
C ASP A 501 24.72 19.28 2.74
N TYR A 502 23.99 18.34 2.11
CA TYR A 502 24.59 17.14 1.54
C TYR A 502 25.07 17.32 0.10
N LEU A 503 24.40 18.15 -0.70
CA LEU A 503 24.80 18.39 -2.10
C LEU A 503 26.22 19.02 -2.17
N GLN A 504 27.00 18.57 -3.15
CA GLN A 504 28.33 19.06 -3.41
C GLN A 504 28.41 19.66 -4.82
N GLU A 505 29.23 20.70 -5.02
CA GLU A 505 29.47 21.29 -6.35
C GLU A 505 30.42 20.41 -7.17
N ASP A 506 30.04 20.09 -8.40
CA ASP A 506 30.90 19.39 -9.36
C ASP A 506 31.80 20.38 -10.13
N GLU A 507 32.68 19.86 -11.01
CA GLU A 507 33.61 20.64 -11.79
C GLU A 507 32.94 21.60 -12.79
N LYS A 508 31.63 21.41 -13.06
CA LYS A 508 30.82 22.23 -13.98
C LYS A 508 29.99 23.28 -13.23
N GLY A 509 30.04 23.29 -11.89
CA GLY A 509 29.24 24.16 -11.05
C GLY A 509 27.82 23.67 -10.76
N ASN A 510 27.50 22.41 -11.09
CA ASN A 510 26.24 21.79 -10.70
C ASN A 510 26.35 21.24 -9.27
N LEU A 511 25.19 21.18 -8.60
CA LEU A 511 25.06 20.50 -7.31
C LEU A 511 24.64 19.05 -7.53
N VAL A 512 25.38 18.12 -6.91
CA VAL A 512 25.21 16.67 -7.06
C VAL A 512 25.24 15.97 -5.71
N SER A 513 24.52 14.85 -5.57
CA SER A 513 24.64 13.94 -4.43
C SER A 513 26.00 13.23 -4.46
N TYR A 514 26.77 13.27 -3.37
CA TYR A 514 28.13 12.73 -3.37
C TYR A 514 28.57 12.30 -1.96
N PRO A 515 28.78 10.98 -1.74
CA PRO A 515 28.53 9.83 -2.63
C PRO A 515 27.05 9.56 -2.89
N SER A 516 26.76 8.82 -3.92
CA SER A 516 25.40 8.45 -4.32
C SER A 516 25.33 6.99 -4.75
N TYR A 517 24.12 6.43 -4.78
CA TYR A 517 23.87 5.05 -5.23
C TYR A 517 22.49 4.95 -5.88
N SER A 518 22.42 4.43 -7.09
CA SER A 518 21.12 4.18 -7.74
C SER A 518 20.53 2.86 -7.26
N PRO A 519 19.34 2.84 -6.67
CA PRO A 519 18.69 1.59 -6.25
C PRO A 519 18.38 0.67 -7.46
N GLU A 520 18.66 -0.62 -7.39
CA GLU A 520 19.48 -1.36 -6.41
C GLU A 520 20.65 -2.05 -7.12
N HIS A 521 21.36 -1.35 -8.00
CA HIS A 521 22.44 -1.91 -8.81
C HIS A 521 23.51 -0.87 -9.14
N GLY A 522 24.60 -1.31 -9.74
CA GLY A 522 25.78 -0.49 -10.00
C GLY A 522 26.67 -0.36 -8.78
N GLY A 523 27.58 0.56 -8.83
CA GLY A 523 28.50 0.91 -7.76
C GLY A 523 28.12 2.21 -7.06
N ILE A 524 28.80 2.51 -5.96
CA ILE A 524 28.77 3.85 -5.41
C ILE A 524 29.34 4.84 -6.44
N SER A 525 28.71 5.97 -6.58
CA SER A 525 29.01 6.93 -7.67
C SER A 525 28.98 8.37 -7.17
N LYS A 526 29.32 9.27 -8.07
CA LYS A 526 29.06 10.70 -7.97
C LYS A 526 27.76 10.97 -8.74
N GLY A 527 26.69 11.31 -8.03
CA GLY A 527 25.45 11.78 -8.61
C GLY A 527 24.60 10.73 -9.36
N ALA A 528 23.93 9.83 -8.64
CA ALA A 528 22.83 9.08 -9.24
C ALA A 528 21.66 10.03 -9.58
N SER A 529 21.13 9.93 -10.81
CA SER A 529 20.14 10.89 -11.29
C SER A 529 18.84 10.88 -10.47
N MET A 530 18.49 9.75 -9.87
CA MET A 530 17.32 9.65 -8.98
C MET A 530 17.39 10.59 -7.78
N ASP A 531 18.57 10.70 -7.15
CA ASP A 531 18.77 11.60 -6.02
C ASP A 531 18.51 13.06 -6.41
N HIS A 532 19.05 13.47 -7.58
CA HIS A 532 18.88 14.83 -8.10
C HIS A 532 17.42 15.13 -8.42
N GLN A 533 16.73 14.19 -9.04
CA GLN A 533 15.31 14.30 -9.40
C GLN A 533 14.43 14.44 -8.15
N ILE A 534 14.70 13.66 -7.11
CA ILE A 534 13.98 13.72 -5.82
C ILE A 534 14.27 15.05 -5.10
N ALA A 535 15.53 15.45 -5.02
CA ALA A 535 15.90 16.71 -4.38
C ALA A 535 15.29 17.92 -5.11
N TRP A 536 15.31 17.90 -6.45
CA TRP A 536 14.67 18.93 -7.28
C TRP A 536 13.17 19.03 -7.02
N ASP A 537 12.49 17.89 -6.95
CA ASP A 537 11.04 17.82 -6.70
C ASP A 537 10.69 18.31 -5.29
N LEU A 538 11.44 17.86 -4.27
CA LEU A 538 11.27 18.30 -2.88
C LEU A 538 11.43 19.82 -2.74
N PHE A 539 12.46 20.40 -3.34
CA PHE A 539 12.66 21.86 -3.29
C PHE A 539 11.52 22.60 -3.97
N ASN A 540 11.01 22.12 -5.11
CA ASN A 540 9.85 22.73 -5.75
C ASN A 540 8.60 22.67 -4.87
N ASN A 541 8.37 21.53 -4.20
CA ASN A 541 7.24 21.36 -3.29
C ASN A 541 7.36 22.31 -2.07
N CYS A 542 8.57 22.47 -1.51
CA CYS A 542 8.82 23.44 -0.44
C CYS A 542 8.64 24.89 -0.91
N ILE A 543 9.12 25.23 -2.12
CA ILE A 543 8.93 26.58 -2.72
C ILE A 543 7.44 26.88 -2.87
N ALA A 544 6.67 25.94 -3.43
CA ALA A 544 5.23 26.08 -3.60
C ALA A 544 4.51 26.19 -2.25
N ALA A 545 4.92 25.41 -1.24
CA ALA A 545 4.36 25.51 0.11
C ALA A 545 4.63 26.87 0.76
N CYS A 546 5.85 27.42 0.60
CA CYS A 546 6.16 28.79 1.05
C CYS A 546 5.29 29.85 0.37
N GLU A 547 4.96 29.67 -0.91
CA GLU A 547 4.08 30.58 -1.66
C GLU A 547 2.64 30.51 -1.17
N VAL A 548 2.10 29.29 -0.99
CA VAL A 548 0.75 29.09 -0.49
C VAL A 548 0.56 29.64 0.92
N LEU A 549 1.55 29.39 1.80
CA LEU A 549 1.50 29.80 3.21
C LEU A 549 1.98 31.23 3.46
N GLU A 550 2.58 31.87 2.47
CA GLU A 550 3.17 33.22 2.57
C GLU A 550 4.24 33.33 3.70
N ILE A 551 5.12 32.31 3.84
CA ILE A 551 6.11 32.20 4.91
C ILE A 551 7.53 31.95 4.37
N ASP A 552 8.53 32.09 5.24
CA ASP A 552 9.93 31.65 5.03
C ASP A 552 10.58 32.17 3.71
N ALA A 553 10.41 33.45 3.38
CA ALA A 553 10.88 34.04 2.13
C ALA A 553 12.42 33.87 1.91
N ASP A 554 13.23 33.94 2.98
CA ASP A 554 14.68 33.74 2.90
C ASP A 554 15.03 32.28 2.57
N PHE A 555 14.38 31.31 3.23
CA PHE A 555 14.53 29.89 2.93
C PHE A 555 14.09 29.57 1.51
N LYS A 556 12.94 30.11 1.08
CA LYS A 556 12.47 29.96 -0.30
C LYS A 556 13.51 30.45 -1.31
N LYS A 557 14.15 31.60 -1.06
CA LYS A 557 15.20 32.16 -1.92
C LYS A 557 16.43 31.27 -1.95
N GLU A 558 16.88 30.77 -0.79
CA GLU A 558 18.02 29.85 -0.66
C GLU A 558 17.79 28.59 -1.49
N ILE A 559 16.70 27.86 -1.23
CA ILE A 559 16.42 26.59 -1.91
C ILE A 559 16.10 26.76 -3.40
N THR A 560 15.57 27.90 -3.83
CA THR A 560 15.42 28.22 -5.26
C THR A 560 16.79 28.29 -5.94
N THR A 561 17.76 28.98 -5.33
CA THR A 561 19.12 29.07 -5.86
C THR A 561 19.81 27.70 -5.94
N ILE A 562 19.61 26.87 -4.93
CA ILE A 562 20.16 25.51 -4.88
C ILE A 562 19.51 24.62 -5.93
N ARG A 563 18.18 24.62 -6.01
CA ARG A 563 17.43 23.84 -6.99
C ARG A 563 17.86 24.14 -8.43
N ASP A 564 18.10 25.40 -8.77
CA ASP A 564 18.49 25.83 -10.13
C ASP A 564 19.92 25.39 -10.50
N LYS A 565 20.72 24.96 -9.50
CA LYS A 565 22.05 24.41 -9.69
C LYS A 565 22.10 22.88 -9.67
N ILE A 566 21.00 22.19 -9.28
CA ILE A 566 21.00 20.72 -9.29
C ILE A 566 21.25 20.21 -10.71
N ALA A 567 22.13 19.21 -10.85
CA ALA A 567 22.42 18.58 -12.13
C ALA A 567 21.13 18.09 -12.81
N PRO A 568 20.83 18.57 -14.02
CA PRO A 568 19.58 18.19 -14.71
C PRO A 568 19.67 16.74 -15.24
N PRO A 569 18.53 16.14 -15.61
CA PRO A 569 18.51 14.88 -16.36
C PRO A 569 19.33 15.01 -17.64
N THR A 570 20.12 13.99 -17.97
CA THR A 570 21.04 14.00 -19.12
C THR A 570 20.68 12.87 -20.09
N ILE A 571 20.85 13.11 -21.39
CA ILE A 571 20.65 12.12 -22.45
C ILE A 571 22.00 11.52 -22.82
N GLY A 572 22.12 10.19 -22.76
CA GLY A 572 23.34 9.48 -23.03
C GLY A 572 23.55 9.14 -24.51
N SER A 573 24.65 8.46 -24.81
CA SER A 573 25.19 8.24 -26.15
C SER A 573 24.29 7.42 -27.08
N TRP A 574 23.42 6.56 -26.52
CA TRP A 574 22.46 5.77 -27.29
C TRP A 574 21.01 6.30 -27.21
N GLY A 575 20.83 7.53 -26.67
CA GLY A 575 19.55 8.24 -26.59
C GLY A 575 18.75 7.98 -25.33
N GLN A 576 19.27 7.23 -24.38
CA GLN A 576 18.63 6.96 -23.09
C GLN A 576 18.68 8.17 -22.14
N LEU A 577 17.79 8.18 -21.15
CA LEU A 577 17.96 9.02 -19.96
C LEU A 577 19.01 8.37 -19.07
N GLN A 578 20.09 9.08 -18.74
CA GLN A 578 21.18 8.54 -17.95
C GLN A 578 20.80 8.25 -16.49
N GLU A 579 21.22 7.08 -15.99
CA GLU A 579 21.03 6.69 -14.58
C GLU A 579 22.15 7.27 -13.71
N TRP A 580 23.35 7.43 -14.26
CA TRP A 580 24.51 8.02 -13.59
C TRP A 580 25.01 9.26 -14.34
N MET A 581 25.90 10.03 -13.70
CA MET A 581 26.49 11.21 -14.35
C MET A 581 27.45 10.84 -15.48
N GLU A 582 28.15 9.72 -15.36
CA GLU A 582 28.90 9.13 -16.45
C GLU A 582 27.95 8.35 -17.37
N ASP A 583 28.21 8.38 -18.67
CA ASP A 583 27.44 7.64 -19.67
C ASP A 583 27.88 6.17 -19.72
N VAL A 584 27.53 5.43 -18.68
CA VAL A 584 27.87 4.02 -18.47
C VAL A 584 26.66 3.08 -18.49
N ASP A 585 25.49 3.60 -18.85
CA ASP A 585 24.27 2.82 -18.97
C ASP A 585 24.39 1.74 -20.04
N ASP A 586 24.11 0.48 -19.65
CA ASP A 586 24.11 -0.67 -20.54
C ASP A 586 22.71 -0.89 -21.16
N PRO A 587 22.55 -0.82 -22.50
CA PRO A 587 21.28 -1.05 -23.17
C PRO A 587 20.73 -2.46 -22.99
N ASP A 588 21.58 -3.43 -22.64
CA ASP A 588 21.17 -4.82 -22.36
C ASP A 588 20.79 -5.06 -20.90
N ASN A 589 20.97 -4.07 -20.01
CA ASN A 589 20.58 -4.15 -18.62
C ASN A 589 19.06 -4.28 -18.46
N LYS A 590 18.61 -5.39 -17.89
CA LYS A 590 17.18 -5.71 -17.63
C LYS A 590 16.83 -5.62 -16.15
N HIS A 591 17.58 -4.83 -15.37
CA HIS A 591 17.31 -4.66 -13.94
C HIS A 591 15.87 -4.20 -13.70
N ARG A 592 15.26 -4.70 -12.62
CA ARG A 592 13.85 -4.42 -12.27
C ARG A 592 13.60 -2.97 -11.86
N HIS A 593 14.59 -2.30 -11.25
CA HIS A 593 14.51 -0.87 -10.95
C HIS A 593 14.75 -0.03 -12.19
N VAL A 594 14.03 1.09 -12.27
CA VAL A 594 14.14 2.13 -13.29
C VAL A 594 14.23 3.50 -12.62
N SER A 595 15.10 3.57 -11.62
CA SER A 595 15.24 4.66 -10.64
C SER A 595 15.41 6.02 -11.30
N HIS A 596 16.21 6.10 -12.38
CA HIS A 596 16.47 7.30 -13.17
C HIS A 596 15.24 7.89 -13.88
N LEU A 597 14.10 7.20 -13.87
CA LEU A 597 12.86 7.67 -14.48
C LEU A 597 11.88 8.31 -13.47
N TYR A 598 12.32 8.48 -12.22
CA TYR A 598 11.51 9.14 -11.17
C TYR A 598 10.94 10.48 -11.66
N ALA A 599 11.72 11.28 -12.37
CA ALA A 599 11.32 12.60 -12.87
C ALA A 599 10.08 12.59 -13.79
N LEU A 600 9.76 11.44 -14.44
CA LEU A 600 8.51 11.25 -15.19
C LEU A 600 7.37 10.80 -14.29
N HIS A 601 7.60 9.83 -13.39
CA HIS A 601 6.63 9.33 -12.42
C HIS A 601 7.32 8.73 -11.18
N PRO A 602 6.93 9.10 -9.95
CA PRO A 602 5.85 10.02 -9.59
C PRO A 602 6.19 11.51 -9.76
N GLY A 603 7.45 11.87 -10.00
CA GLY A 603 7.89 13.24 -10.25
C GLY A 603 7.16 13.92 -11.41
N LYS A 604 7.46 15.20 -11.58
CA LYS A 604 6.80 16.06 -12.59
C LYS A 604 7.78 16.89 -13.42
N GLN A 605 9.08 16.64 -13.29
CA GLN A 605 10.14 17.35 -14.02
C GLN A 605 10.14 17.02 -15.52
N ILE A 606 9.77 15.77 -15.87
CA ILE A 606 9.68 15.31 -17.26
C ILE A 606 8.20 15.29 -17.70
N SER A 607 7.93 15.93 -18.85
CA SER A 607 6.62 15.88 -19.50
C SER A 607 6.76 15.99 -21.03
N LEU A 608 5.79 15.43 -21.77
CA LEU A 608 5.75 15.51 -23.22
C LEU A 608 5.65 16.95 -23.74
N GLU A 609 5.05 17.86 -22.94
CA GLU A 609 4.81 19.23 -23.35
C GLU A 609 6.00 20.15 -23.06
N LYS A 610 6.64 20.00 -21.88
CA LYS A 610 7.66 20.93 -21.40
C LYS A 610 9.08 20.45 -21.69
N THR A 611 9.28 19.12 -21.70
CA THR A 611 10.61 18.50 -21.84
C THR A 611 10.53 17.29 -22.77
N PRO A 612 10.08 17.46 -24.04
CA PRO A 612 9.83 16.36 -24.97
C PRO A 612 11.07 15.50 -25.25
N GLU A 613 12.27 16.10 -25.22
CA GLU A 613 13.54 15.40 -25.42
C GLU A 613 13.82 14.40 -24.29
N TRP A 614 13.62 14.81 -23.04
CA TRP A 614 13.77 13.91 -21.89
C TRP A 614 12.68 12.84 -21.87
N ALA A 615 11.48 13.19 -22.30
CA ALA A 615 10.37 12.21 -22.40
C ALA A 615 10.69 11.14 -23.45
N GLU A 616 11.31 11.50 -24.59
CA GLU A 616 11.75 10.53 -25.58
C GLU A 616 12.93 9.68 -25.07
N ALA A 617 13.90 10.28 -24.41
CA ALA A 617 15.00 9.54 -23.76
C ALA A 617 14.49 8.55 -22.70
N THR A 618 13.45 8.91 -21.94
CA THR A 618 12.76 8.00 -21.03
C THR A 618 12.11 6.83 -21.77
N ARG A 619 11.51 7.07 -22.92
CA ARG A 619 10.93 6.01 -23.76
C ARG A 619 12.00 5.03 -24.26
N VAL A 620 13.17 5.54 -24.65
CA VAL A 620 14.35 4.74 -25.05
C VAL A 620 14.80 3.86 -23.88
N SER A 621 14.96 4.43 -22.68
CA SER A 621 15.34 3.68 -21.46
C SER A 621 14.32 2.59 -21.11
N LEU A 622 13.01 2.90 -21.15
CA LEU A 622 11.94 1.91 -20.87
C LEU A 622 11.96 0.74 -21.85
N ASN A 623 12.16 1.02 -23.13
CA ASN A 623 12.26 -0.02 -24.16
C ASN A 623 13.49 -0.91 -23.94
N ALA A 624 14.63 -0.33 -23.58
CA ALA A 624 15.85 -1.07 -23.26
C ALA A 624 15.67 -1.97 -22.03
N ARG A 625 15.07 -1.47 -20.94
CA ARG A 625 14.75 -2.26 -19.73
C ARG A 625 13.73 -3.37 -20.00
N GLY A 626 12.89 -3.20 -21.01
CA GLY A 626 11.90 -4.19 -21.45
C GLY A 626 10.74 -4.39 -20.49
N ASP A 627 9.95 -5.42 -20.77
CA ASP A 627 8.66 -5.69 -20.10
C ASP A 627 8.76 -6.68 -18.95
N GLY A 628 9.94 -7.13 -18.57
CA GLY A 628 10.18 -8.00 -17.41
C GLY A 628 10.18 -7.24 -16.10
N GLY A 629 10.21 -7.98 -15.01
CA GLY A 629 10.37 -7.45 -13.66
C GLY A 629 9.41 -8.09 -12.66
N THR A 630 9.50 -7.65 -11.41
CA THR A 630 8.60 -8.04 -10.30
C THR A 630 7.25 -7.34 -10.43
N GLY A 631 6.28 -7.70 -9.58
CA GLY A 631 4.94 -7.10 -9.63
C GLY A 631 4.96 -5.56 -9.55
N TRP A 632 5.67 -5.00 -8.58
CA TRP A 632 5.81 -3.54 -8.45
C TRP A 632 6.55 -2.90 -9.64
N SER A 633 7.55 -3.59 -10.19
CA SER A 633 8.28 -3.09 -11.37
C SER A 633 7.38 -2.98 -12.61
N LEU A 634 6.53 -3.99 -12.85
CA LEU A 634 5.53 -3.95 -13.91
C LEU A 634 4.52 -2.83 -13.67
N ALA A 635 4.01 -2.70 -12.44
CA ALA A 635 3.07 -1.65 -12.08
C ALA A 635 3.67 -0.24 -12.28
N TRP A 636 4.95 -0.03 -11.92
CA TRP A 636 5.63 1.24 -12.19
C TRP A 636 5.70 1.55 -13.69
N LYS A 637 6.05 0.54 -14.50
CA LYS A 637 6.10 0.70 -15.97
C LYS A 637 4.74 1.02 -16.58
N VAL A 638 3.63 0.52 -16.02
CA VAL A 638 2.28 0.94 -16.43
C VAL A 638 2.09 2.45 -16.21
N ASN A 639 2.51 2.97 -15.06
CA ASN A 639 2.43 4.40 -14.75
C ASN A 639 3.30 5.24 -15.71
N PHE A 640 4.55 4.83 -15.99
CA PHE A 640 5.41 5.52 -16.96
C PHE A 640 4.80 5.62 -18.35
N TRP A 641 4.31 4.50 -18.88
CA TRP A 641 3.69 4.49 -20.21
C TRP A 641 2.41 5.31 -20.26
N SER A 642 1.65 5.35 -19.15
CA SER A 642 0.48 6.23 -19.02
C SER A 642 0.89 7.71 -19.08
N ARG A 643 1.98 8.11 -18.37
CA ARG A 643 2.53 9.47 -18.42
C ARG A 643 3.10 9.83 -19.80
N LEU A 644 3.64 8.87 -20.52
CA LEU A 644 4.05 9.02 -21.93
C LEU A 644 2.89 8.99 -22.92
N LYS A 645 1.64 8.92 -22.42
CA LYS A 645 0.39 8.89 -23.21
C LYS A 645 0.30 7.72 -24.19
N ASP A 646 1.03 6.64 -23.94
CA ASP A 646 0.92 5.39 -24.69
C ASP A 646 0.04 4.38 -23.93
N GLY A 647 -1.27 4.60 -24.02
CA GLY A 647 -2.25 3.78 -23.31
C GLY A 647 -2.30 2.32 -23.76
N ASP A 648 -2.02 2.03 -25.02
CA ASP A 648 -1.96 0.65 -25.52
C ASP A 648 -0.77 -0.10 -24.92
N ARG A 649 0.37 0.56 -24.78
CA ARG A 649 1.57 -0.01 -24.17
C ARG A 649 1.37 -0.20 -22.65
N ALA A 650 0.83 0.80 -21.97
CA ALA A 650 0.47 0.72 -20.55
C ALA A 650 -0.50 -0.45 -20.30
N TYR A 651 -1.53 -0.61 -21.14
CA TYR A 651 -2.49 -1.69 -21.04
C TYR A 651 -1.86 -3.08 -21.29
N GLN A 652 -0.93 -3.19 -22.21
CA GLN A 652 -0.21 -4.44 -22.45
C GLN A 652 0.55 -4.90 -21.18
N LEU A 653 1.23 -3.97 -20.50
CA LEU A 653 1.94 -4.26 -19.26
C LEU A 653 0.97 -4.53 -18.09
N TYR A 654 -0.16 -3.82 -18.05
CA TYR A 654 -1.22 -4.11 -17.09
C TYR A 654 -1.76 -5.53 -17.24
N ARG A 655 -2.01 -5.98 -18.48
CA ARG A 655 -2.40 -7.38 -18.74
C ARG A 655 -1.31 -8.38 -18.30
N ARG A 656 -0.05 -8.00 -18.41
CA ARG A 656 1.07 -8.82 -17.92
C ARG A 656 1.10 -8.89 -16.41
N LEU A 657 0.77 -7.82 -15.70
CA LEU A 657 0.63 -7.80 -14.24
C LEU A 657 -0.44 -8.79 -13.77
N LEU A 658 -1.50 -8.99 -14.54
CA LEU A 658 -2.58 -9.95 -14.28
C LEU A 658 -2.29 -11.37 -14.80
N GLN A 659 -1.04 -11.71 -15.16
CA GLN A 659 -0.70 -13.10 -15.46
C GLN A 659 -0.72 -13.94 -14.19
N PRO A 660 -1.29 -15.15 -14.21
CA PRO A 660 -1.39 -16.00 -13.03
C PRO A 660 -0.03 -16.55 -12.61
N ILE A 661 0.21 -16.61 -11.29
CA ILE A 661 1.39 -17.24 -10.66
C ILE A 661 0.94 -18.12 -9.50
N GLY A 662 1.82 -19.04 -9.07
CA GLY A 662 1.52 -19.95 -7.93
C GLY A 662 0.50 -21.04 -8.25
N PHE A 663 0.26 -21.34 -9.53
CA PHE A 663 -0.49 -22.50 -9.99
C PHE A 663 0.45 -23.68 -10.25
N GLU A 664 -0.07 -24.91 -10.34
CA GLU A 664 0.74 -26.13 -10.54
C GLU A 664 1.45 -26.20 -11.92
N ASP A 665 1.08 -25.35 -12.87
CA ASP A 665 1.68 -25.28 -14.20
C ASP A 665 2.93 -24.38 -14.16
N GLU A 666 4.12 -25.00 -14.24
CA GLU A 666 5.43 -24.32 -14.19
C GLU A 666 5.73 -23.40 -15.39
N SER A 667 4.88 -23.38 -16.43
CA SER A 667 5.00 -22.46 -17.57
C SER A 667 4.69 -21.01 -17.21
N ILE A 668 4.30 -20.72 -15.97
CA ILE A 668 3.78 -19.46 -15.50
C ILE A 668 4.90 -18.57 -14.93
N HIS A 669 4.84 -17.29 -15.29
CA HIS A 669 5.84 -16.26 -15.00
C HIS A 669 6.20 -16.14 -13.51
N SER A 670 7.43 -15.71 -13.21
CA SER A 670 7.91 -15.49 -11.84
C SER A 670 7.26 -14.30 -11.12
N SER A 671 6.52 -13.43 -11.85
CA SER A 671 5.79 -12.27 -11.31
C SER A 671 4.42 -12.15 -11.98
N GLY A 672 3.42 -11.66 -11.25
CA GLY A 672 2.04 -11.56 -11.75
C GLY A 672 1.04 -11.52 -10.59
N THR A 673 -0.08 -12.24 -10.74
CA THR A 673 -1.19 -12.22 -9.79
C THR A 673 -1.54 -13.63 -9.30
N TYR A 674 -1.66 -13.82 -8.00
CA TYR A 674 -2.09 -15.07 -7.39
C TYR A 674 -3.61 -15.31 -7.57
N ALA A 675 -4.07 -16.53 -7.29
CA ALA A 675 -5.48 -16.90 -7.44
C ALA A 675 -6.43 -16.02 -6.61
N ASN A 676 -5.99 -15.50 -5.46
CA ASN A 676 -6.74 -14.57 -4.61
C ASN A 676 -6.57 -13.09 -4.99
N LEU A 677 -5.99 -12.81 -6.15
CA LEU A 677 -5.72 -11.50 -6.72
C LEU A 677 -4.64 -10.67 -5.99
N PHE A 678 -3.88 -11.23 -5.06
CA PHE A 678 -2.68 -10.58 -4.57
C PHE A 678 -1.61 -10.51 -5.67
N CYS A 679 -0.93 -9.37 -5.79
CA CYS A 679 0.20 -9.23 -6.70
C CYS A 679 1.44 -9.91 -6.12
N GLY A 680 2.18 -10.62 -6.96
CA GLY A 680 3.37 -11.38 -6.54
C GLY A 680 4.67 -10.75 -6.99
N HIS A 681 5.61 -10.80 -6.04
CA HIS A 681 7.02 -10.54 -6.33
C HIS A 681 7.76 -11.81 -6.82
N PRO A 682 7.58 -13.11 -6.36
CA PRO A 682 7.02 -13.72 -5.14
C PRO A 682 7.93 -13.61 -3.92
N PRO A 683 7.43 -13.75 -2.65
CA PRO A 683 6.04 -13.87 -2.26
C PRO A 683 5.22 -12.63 -2.61
N PHE A 684 3.92 -12.55 -2.19
CA PHE A 684 3.10 -11.41 -2.56
C PHE A 684 3.57 -10.12 -1.89
N GLN A 685 3.42 -9.04 -2.64
CA GLN A 685 3.60 -7.66 -2.18
C GLN A 685 2.44 -6.82 -2.74
N LEU A 686 1.82 -6.01 -1.89
CA LEU A 686 0.63 -5.23 -2.28
C LEU A 686 0.97 -3.97 -3.09
N ASP A 687 2.23 -3.57 -3.14
CA ASP A 687 2.70 -2.46 -3.96
C ASP A 687 2.33 -2.61 -5.44
N GLY A 688 2.43 -3.84 -5.99
CA GLY A 688 1.99 -4.11 -7.35
C GLY A 688 0.47 -3.97 -7.55
N ASN A 689 -0.36 -4.34 -6.56
CA ASN A 689 -1.79 -4.09 -6.59
C ASN A 689 -2.08 -2.58 -6.65
N MET A 690 -1.45 -1.83 -5.73
CA MET A 690 -1.68 -0.38 -5.59
C MET A 690 -1.13 0.39 -6.80
N GLY A 691 0.09 0.09 -7.23
CA GLY A 691 0.69 0.69 -8.42
C GLY A 691 -0.07 0.38 -9.71
N GLY A 692 -0.65 -0.83 -9.82
CA GLY A 692 -1.53 -1.21 -10.92
C GLY A 692 -2.82 -0.37 -10.97
N ALA A 693 -3.45 -0.16 -9.81
CA ALA A 693 -4.64 0.70 -9.70
C ALA A 693 -4.32 2.17 -10.01
N ALA A 694 -3.19 2.70 -9.49
CA ALA A 694 -2.71 4.04 -9.81
C ALA A 694 -2.47 4.21 -11.33
N GLY A 695 -1.85 3.20 -11.97
CA GLY A 695 -1.62 3.18 -13.42
C GLY A 695 -2.91 3.20 -14.24
N MET A 696 -3.96 2.49 -13.79
CA MET A 696 -5.29 2.58 -14.41
C MET A 696 -5.88 3.99 -14.29
N ALA A 697 -5.74 4.62 -13.13
CA ALA A 697 -6.19 6.02 -12.93
C ALA A 697 -5.39 6.97 -13.84
N GLU A 698 -4.06 6.82 -13.96
CA GLU A 698 -3.21 7.62 -14.84
C GLU A 698 -3.59 7.50 -16.34
N MET A 699 -4.15 6.35 -16.78
CA MET A 699 -4.69 6.23 -18.13
C MET A 699 -5.93 7.10 -18.35
N LEU A 700 -6.69 7.40 -17.31
CA LEU A 700 -7.98 8.09 -17.37
C LEU A 700 -7.88 9.58 -17.05
N ILE A 701 -6.98 9.97 -16.13
CA ILE A 701 -6.84 11.34 -15.64
C ILE A 701 -5.40 11.62 -15.22
N GLN A 702 -4.88 12.78 -15.63
CA GLN A 702 -3.58 13.30 -15.19
C GLN A 702 -3.72 14.77 -14.78
N SER A 703 -3.02 15.19 -13.72
CA SER A 703 -3.13 16.57 -13.19
C SER A 703 -1.82 17.13 -12.61
N GLN A 704 -0.69 16.40 -12.75
CA GLN A 704 0.60 16.75 -12.15
C GLN A 704 1.26 18.02 -12.72
N THR A 705 0.84 18.47 -13.90
CA THR A 705 1.38 19.68 -14.55
C THR A 705 0.57 20.95 -14.26
N GLY A 706 -0.44 20.86 -13.39
CA GLY A 706 -1.41 21.93 -13.12
C GLY A 706 -2.56 22.02 -14.13
N THR A 707 -2.56 21.14 -15.14
CA THR A 707 -3.63 20.99 -16.12
C THR A 707 -4.30 19.64 -15.91
N LEU A 708 -5.63 19.65 -15.79
CA LEU A 708 -6.42 18.43 -15.68
C LEU A 708 -6.61 17.84 -17.08
N GLU A 709 -5.88 16.79 -17.40
CA GLU A 709 -5.95 16.11 -18.68
C GLU A 709 -6.88 14.90 -18.61
N ILE A 710 -7.85 14.86 -19.52
CA ILE A 710 -8.94 13.88 -19.55
C ILE A 710 -8.64 12.79 -20.60
N LEU A 711 -8.67 11.54 -20.18
CA LEU A 711 -8.40 10.35 -21.01
C LEU A 711 -7.06 10.45 -21.76
N PRO A 712 -5.95 10.84 -21.07
CA PRO A 712 -4.67 11.09 -21.74
C PRO A 712 -4.07 9.84 -22.38
N ALA A 713 -4.29 8.68 -21.76
CA ALA A 713 -3.72 7.40 -22.18
C ALA A 713 -4.78 6.29 -22.26
N LEU A 714 -5.99 6.61 -22.69
CA LEU A 714 -7.06 5.62 -22.83
C LEU A 714 -6.68 4.53 -23.84
N PRO A 715 -6.55 3.23 -23.44
CA PRO A 715 -6.20 2.17 -24.34
C PRO A 715 -7.33 1.86 -25.31
N LYS A 716 -6.99 1.44 -26.53
CA LYS A 716 -7.99 1.06 -27.57
C LYS A 716 -8.91 -0.09 -27.15
N ALA A 717 -8.45 -0.93 -26.22
CA ALA A 717 -9.26 -2.01 -25.66
C ALA A 717 -10.48 -1.48 -24.88
N TRP A 718 -10.33 -0.37 -24.17
CA TRP A 718 -11.43 0.24 -23.39
C TRP A 718 -12.30 1.14 -24.25
N LYS A 719 -13.05 0.52 -25.18
CA LYS A 719 -13.89 1.26 -26.14
C LYS A 719 -14.96 2.11 -25.49
N SER A 720 -15.53 1.64 -24.41
CA SER A 720 -16.57 2.36 -23.65
C SER A 720 -16.42 2.07 -22.17
N GLY A 721 -16.76 3.03 -21.36
CA GLY A 721 -16.70 2.91 -19.90
C GLY A 721 -17.08 4.21 -19.21
N SER A 722 -17.03 4.16 -17.89
CA SER A 722 -17.21 5.33 -17.03
C SER A 722 -16.46 5.16 -15.73
N VAL A 723 -16.05 6.26 -15.17
CA VAL A 723 -15.56 6.33 -13.80
C VAL A 723 -16.16 7.54 -13.13
N LYS A 724 -16.61 7.39 -11.88
CA LYS A 724 -17.11 8.48 -11.04
C LYS A 724 -16.25 8.58 -9.81
N GLY A 725 -16.06 9.80 -9.33
CA GLY A 725 -15.47 10.09 -8.04
C GLY A 725 -13.96 10.02 -7.96
N LEU A 726 -13.23 9.90 -9.08
CA LEU A 726 -11.78 10.07 -9.05
C LEU A 726 -11.42 11.48 -8.61
N LYS A 727 -10.36 11.63 -7.81
CA LYS A 727 -9.82 12.94 -7.44
C LYS A 727 -8.68 13.36 -8.36
N ALA A 728 -8.47 14.67 -8.43
CA ALA A 728 -7.35 15.29 -9.12
C ALA A 728 -6.75 16.43 -8.28
N ARG A 729 -5.48 16.73 -8.52
CA ARG A 729 -4.77 17.83 -7.87
C ARG A 729 -5.51 19.16 -8.12
N GLY A 730 -5.51 20.02 -7.13
CA GLY A 730 -6.31 21.24 -7.10
C GLY A 730 -7.67 21.06 -6.41
N GLY A 731 -7.91 19.90 -5.77
CA GLY A 731 -9.13 19.61 -5.01
C GLY A 731 -10.35 19.33 -5.90
N TYR A 732 -10.15 18.63 -7.00
CA TYR A 732 -11.24 18.29 -7.92
C TYR A 732 -11.70 16.83 -7.74
N VAL A 733 -13.02 16.61 -7.85
CA VAL A 733 -13.66 15.30 -7.99
C VAL A 733 -14.25 15.19 -9.39
N ILE A 734 -13.95 14.10 -10.08
CA ILE A 734 -14.14 13.99 -11.52
C ILE A 734 -15.00 12.76 -11.86
N ASP A 735 -16.04 12.98 -12.66
CA ASP A 735 -16.82 11.93 -13.30
C ASP A 735 -16.62 11.98 -14.82
N ILE A 736 -16.24 10.86 -15.39
CA ILE A 736 -15.96 10.73 -16.81
C ILE A 736 -16.76 9.56 -17.38
N SER A 737 -17.35 9.72 -18.56
CA SER A 737 -17.78 8.59 -19.38
C SER A 737 -17.25 8.74 -20.80
N TRP A 738 -17.02 7.59 -21.44
CA TRP A 738 -16.56 7.56 -22.85
C TRP A 738 -17.29 6.47 -23.64
N LYS A 739 -17.38 6.70 -24.95
CA LYS A 739 -17.95 5.73 -25.88
C LYS A 739 -17.17 5.75 -27.18
N ASN A 740 -16.83 4.57 -27.71
CA ASN A 740 -16.00 4.41 -28.91
C ASN A 740 -14.66 5.19 -28.81
N GLY A 741 -14.00 5.16 -27.65
CA GLY A 741 -12.74 5.86 -27.39
C GLY A 741 -12.83 7.40 -27.38
N LYS A 742 -14.03 7.96 -27.24
CA LYS A 742 -14.27 9.41 -27.19
C LYS A 742 -15.01 9.79 -25.91
N LEU A 743 -14.59 10.90 -25.31
CA LEU A 743 -15.30 11.51 -24.19
C LEU A 743 -16.77 11.72 -24.53
N LYS A 744 -17.66 11.31 -23.64
CA LYS A 744 -19.12 11.46 -23.74
C LYS A 744 -19.65 12.47 -22.74
N THR A 745 -19.31 12.31 -21.47
CA THR A 745 -19.66 13.23 -20.38
C THR A 745 -18.43 13.48 -19.51
N LEU A 746 -18.35 14.69 -19.00
CA LEU A 746 -17.38 15.11 -17.99
C LEU A 746 -18.09 16.03 -17.02
N SER A 747 -18.06 15.70 -15.74
CA SER A 747 -18.45 16.60 -14.66
C SER A 747 -17.33 16.75 -13.65
N ILE A 748 -17.19 17.93 -13.10
CA ILE A 748 -16.12 18.31 -12.18
C ILE A 748 -16.74 19.01 -10.99
N THR A 749 -16.45 18.53 -9.80
CA THR A 749 -16.78 19.19 -8.53
C THR A 749 -15.49 19.72 -7.93
N SER A 750 -15.48 20.99 -7.47
CA SER A 750 -14.30 21.60 -6.86
C SER A 750 -14.49 21.78 -5.36
N VAL A 751 -13.41 21.61 -4.57
CA VAL A 751 -13.41 21.93 -3.13
C VAL A 751 -13.10 23.40 -2.86
N LYS A 752 -12.59 24.14 -3.85
CA LYS A 752 -12.25 25.59 -3.73
C LYS A 752 -12.66 26.39 -4.95
N ASN A 753 -12.72 27.72 -4.79
CA ASN A 753 -12.92 28.66 -5.89
C ASN A 753 -11.65 28.82 -6.74
N GLY A 754 -11.83 29.09 -8.02
CA GLY A 754 -10.73 29.46 -8.91
C GLY A 754 -10.75 28.75 -10.27
N PRO A 755 -9.77 29.04 -11.12
CA PRO A 755 -9.71 28.49 -12.46
C PRO A 755 -9.26 27.03 -12.46
N CYS A 756 -9.96 26.20 -13.21
CA CYS A 756 -9.58 24.82 -13.56
C CYS A 756 -9.21 24.78 -15.05
N THR A 757 -7.96 24.49 -15.33
CA THR A 757 -7.47 24.30 -16.71
C THR A 757 -7.66 22.86 -17.13
N LEU A 758 -8.38 22.63 -18.21
CA LEU A 758 -8.76 21.32 -18.73
C LEU A 758 -8.12 21.08 -20.10
N LEU A 759 -7.69 19.85 -20.34
CA LEU A 759 -7.14 19.43 -21.62
C LEU A 759 -7.77 18.11 -22.08
N TYR A 760 -8.27 18.08 -23.30
CA TYR A 760 -8.73 16.84 -23.93
C TYR A 760 -8.33 16.82 -25.42
N LYS A 761 -7.53 15.86 -25.84
CA LYS A 761 -7.06 15.68 -27.23
C LYS A 761 -6.54 16.97 -27.86
N GLY A 762 -5.68 17.69 -27.11
CA GLY A 762 -5.06 18.95 -27.54
C GLY A 762 -5.96 20.19 -27.47
N LYS A 763 -7.23 20.05 -27.10
CA LYS A 763 -8.13 21.20 -26.87
C LYS A 763 -8.08 21.59 -25.40
N GLN A 764 -7.71 22.84 -25.15
CA GLN A 764 -7.66 23.40 -23.80
C GLN A 764 -8.88 24.29 -23.52
N GLN A 765 -9.39 24.23 -22.29
CA GLN A 765 -10.43 25.12 -21.78
C GLN A 765 -10.08 25.51 -20.35
N VAL A 766 -10.51 26.72 -19.95
CA VAL A 766 -10.47 27.14 -18.54
C VAL A 766 -11.91 27.31 -18.05
N LYS A 767 -12.19 26.76 -16.87
CA LYS A 767 -13.49 26.91 -16.19
C LYS A 767 -13.29 27.56 -14.86
N GLU A 768 -14.03 28.62 -14.59
CA GLU A 768 -14.12 29.15 -13.23
C GLU A 768 -14.97 28.20 -12.39
N MET A 769 -14.39 27.75 -11.30
CA MET A 769 -15.01 26.81 -10.37
C MET A 769 -15.43 27.52 -9.10
N VAL A 770 -16.57 27.10 -8.54
CA VAL A 770 -17.06 27.54 -7.24
C VAL A 770 -17.02 26.35 -6.29
N ALA A 771 -16.53 26.58 -5.07
CA ALA A 771 -16.42 25.54 -4.06
C ALA A 771 -17.77 24.85 -3.78
N GLY A 772 -17.78 23.51 -3.84
CA GLY A 772 -18.97 22.68 -3.66
C GLY A 772 -19.88 22.56 -4.88
N GLU A 773 -19.62 23.30 -5.96
CA GLU A 773 -20.43 23.20 -7.18
C GLU A 773 -19.86 22.17 -8.17
N THR A 774 -20.77 21.51 -8.89
CA THR A 774 -20.45 20.57 -9.98
C THR A 774 -20.76 21.24 -11.33
N VAL A 775 -19.77 21.22 -12.21
CA VAL A 775 -19.87 21.81 -13.57
C VAL A 775 -19.79 20.68 -14.60
N GLU A 776 -20.77 20.63 -15.51
CA GLU A 776 -20.67 19.80 -16.71
C GLU A 776 -19.82 20.50 -17.79
N VAL A 777 -18.86 19.76 -18.36
CA VAL A 777 -17.94 20.27 -19.38
C VAL A 777 -18.16 19.55 -20.73
N LYS A 778 -18.22 20.35 -21.79
CA LYS A 778 -18.28 19.86 -23.19
C LYS A 778 -17.00 20.27 -23.95
N PHE A 779 -16.42 19.33 -24.71
CA PHE A 779 -15.27 19.56 -25.60
C PHE A 779 -15.65 19.48 -27.08
#